data_8af8b8f64b9f3e180e0b5b92248943bb
#
_entry.id   8af8b8f64b9f3e180e0b5b92248943bb
#
_cell.length_a   1.000
_cell.length_b   1.000
_cell.length_c   1.000
_cell.angle_alpha   90.00
_cell.angle_beta   90.00
_cell.angle_gamma   90.00
#
_symmetry.space_group_name_H-M   'P 1'
#
loop_
_entity.id
_entity.type
_entity.pdbx_description
1 polymer ?
#
loop_
_entity_poly.entity_id
_entity_poly.type
_entity_poly.pdbx_seq_one_letter_code
_entity_poly.pdbx_strand_id
1 'polypeptide(L)'
;MEVQRKTVPVKKASKNGFLKSVLVFTLIVSFSVLLLGGYWIFKGLAPRPVEVSGPNGEVLMTKSSISGGQAVFQKYALMDYGTILGHGSYMGPDYTAEALKIYTEGMQDFKAEAQYGKRFKQLSDEKQSTIRNHVIREMRKNRYDRPSDTLKLTDAQVYGLHQVRAHYRKVFTKGDGWGLEPGLIKESHMPERDRAWVDSEDQITQISDFIFWTAWLSSTLRPGDDITYTNNWPYDEDAGNTMSFAAVWWSGASVTILILFVGIILFVFYRYKLGMKEAYQEGAFPVFDLDKQPLTASQVKTGKYFAVVSLLFFVQAMFGALLAHYYIEPDSFFGIDWIRELLPFSISKGFHLQLAIFWIATSWLGMGIFAAPLVGGREPKRQGLLVDILFWALIVLVGGSMVGEWLGAKGFLGNNWFLFGHQGMEYIELGRFWQVILALGMLIWLFIVFRGIKSGLKRESDKGGLIHLLFYSSIAIPLFYGAAFFFNPGTNITMSDFWRWWIIHLWVEGIFEVFAVVVIGFLLVQMNLVTKKSTVRTIYFQLTILLGSGVIGIGHHYYYNGSSEVWIGLGSVFSCLEVIPLTLLVLEAYEQYKMMKDGGHHFPYKATFWFLISTAIWNLVGAGVLGFLINLPAVSYFEHGQFLTPAHGHGAMMGVYGMFAIAVWLYTLRNITKKEAWNDKWLKIACWSLNIGLFGMVFINLLPVGFLQLKKAFEDGYWSSRAPEFLQQDVVQTLLTWRAVPDTIFLAGIVILVVFSIRALFHLRKPTHREGEALPVKDIASDE
;
A
#
# COMPACT_ATOMS: atom_id res chain seq x y z
N MET A 1 -1.06 -15.48 -74.19
CA MET A 1 -2.02 -15.05 -73.17
C MET A 1 -1.49 -15.53 -71.80
N GLU A 2 -0.74 -14.65 -71.15
CA GLU A 2 -0.24 -14.91 -69.77
C GLU A 2 -1.33 -14.45 -68.78
N VAL A 3 -1.81 -15.39 -67.99
CA VAL A 3 -2.79 -15.13 -66.95
C VAL A 3 -2.03 -14.56 -65.71
N GLN A 4 -2.07 -13.23 -65.52
CA GLN A 4 -1.60 -12.60 -64.28
C GLN A 4 -2.49 -13.05 -63.13
N ARG A 5 -1.99 -13.93 -62.28
CA ARG A 5 -2.57 -14.25 -60.95
C ARG A 5 -2.38 -13.02 -60.05
N LYS A 6 -3.44 -12.26 -59.80
CA LYS A 6 -3.52 -11.28 -58.70
C LYS A 6 -3.39 -12.02 -57.38
N THR A 7 -2.24 -11.92 -56.75
CA THR A 7 -2.06 -12.34 -55.34
C THR A 7 -2.80 -11.35 -54.45
N VAL A 8 -3.89 -11.77 -53.86
CA VAL A 8 -4.59 -11.04 -52.81
C VAL A 8 -3.62 -11.01 -51.58
N PRO A 9 -3.28 -9.84 -51.03
CA PRO A 9 -2.42 -9.77 -49.85
C PRO A 9 -3.21 -10.36 -48.67
N VAL A 10 -2.82 -11.52 -48.21
CA VAL A 10 -3.29 -12.07 -46.95
C VAL A 10 -2.76 -11.12 -45.85
N LYS A 11 -3.63 -10.31 -45.27
CA LYS A 11 -3.34 -9.53 -44.06
C LYS A 11 -2.87 -10.53 -42.99
N LYS A 12 -1.55 -10.69 -42.81
CA LYS A 12 -1.01 -11.32 -41.60
C LYS A 12 -1.51 -10.53 -40.40
N ALA A 13 -2.55 -11.02 -39.73
CA ALA A 13 -2.98 -10.48 -38.44
C ALA A 13 -1.75 -10.49 -37.54
N SER A 14 -1.34 -9.31 -37.06
CA SER A 14 -0.17 -9.21 -36.20
C SER A 14 -0.48 -10.02 -34.93
N LYS A 15 0.43 -10.93 -34.53
CA LYS A 15 0.27 -11.72 -33.29
C LYS A 15 0.04 -10.85 -32.06
N ASN A 16 0.46 -9.59 -32.09
CA ASN A 16 0.23 -8.59 -31.05
C ASN A 16 -1.22 -8.05 -31.02
N GLY A 17 -1.95 -8.07 -32.13
CA GLY A 17 -3.35 -7.60 -32.18
C GLY A 17 -4.27 -8.43 -31.28
N PHE A 18 -4.07 -9.75 -31.23
CA PHE A 18 -4.82 -10.64 -30.34
C PHE A 18 -4.54 -10.32 -28.86
N LEU A 19 -3.26 -10.23 -28.45
CA LEU A 19 -2.89 -9.92 -27.07
C LEU A 19 -3.42 -8.54 -26.61
N LYS A 20 -3.39 -7.53 -27.49
CA LYS A 20 -4.00 -6.22 -27.23
C LYS A 20 -5.49 -6.32 -26.94
N SER A 21 -6.22 -7.08 -27.78
CA SER A 21 -7.66 -7.26 -27.59
C SER A 21 -7.98 -8.00 -26.31
N VAL A 22 -7.20 -9.02 -25.95
CA VAL A 22 -7.34 -9.74 -24.68
C VAL A 22 -7.09 -8.82 -23.50
N LEU A 23 -6.01 -8.00 -23.52
CA LEU A 23 -5.73 -7.03 -22.45
C LEU A 23 -6.86 -6.04 -22.27
N VAL A 24 -7.36 -5.42 -23.37
CA VAL A 24 -8.46 -4.45 -23.30
C VAL A 24 -9.74 -5.11 -22.77
N PHE A 25 -10.05 -6.31 -23.21
CA PHE A 25 -11.21 -7.07 -22.71
C PHE A 25 -11.06 -7.35 -21.20
N THR A 26 -9.89 -7.82 -20.77
CA THR A 26 -9.59 -8.07 -19.35
C THR A 26 -9.78 -6.81 -18.52
N LEU A 27 -9.26 -5.66 -18.95
CA LEU A 27 -9.45 -4.38 -18.27
C LEU A 27 -10.94 -4.02 -18.11
N ILE A 28 -11.71 -4.10 -19.20
CA ILE A 28 -13.14 -3.77 -19.17
C ILE A 28 -13.87 -4.67 -18.18
N VAL A 29 -13.62 -5.98 -18.23
CA VAL A 29 -14.29 -6.95 -17.33
C VAL A 29 -13.89 -6.70 -15.88
N SER A 30 -12.58 -6.59 -15.60
CA SER A 30 -12.09 -6.43 -14.22
C SER A 30 -12.61 -5.15 -13.57
N PHE A 31 -12.55 -4.01 -14.26
CA PHE A 31 -13.11 -2.76 -13.74
C PHE A 31 -14.64 -2.76 -13.64
N SER A 32 -15.33 -3.44 -14.55
CA SER A 32 -16.80 -3.60 -14.43
C SER A 32 -17.17 -4.39 -13.18
N VAL A 33 -16.47 -5.49 -12.89
CA VAL A 33 -16.66 -6.28 -11.67
C VAL A 33 -16.39 -5.44 -10.43
N LEU A 34 -15.28 -4.69 -10.41
CA LEU A 34 -14.92 -3.85 -9.27
C LEU A 34 -15.94 -2.73 -9.01
N LEU A 35 -16.41 -2.04 -10.04
CA LEU A 35 -17.40 -0.97 -9.90
C LEU A 35 -18.77 -1.50 -9.46
N LEU A 36 -19.21 -2.63 -10.01
CA LEU A 36 -20.41 -3.33 -9.57
C LEU A 36 -20.29 -3.80 -8.11
N GLY A 37 -19.11 -4.31 -7.74
CA GLY A 37 -18.80 -4.68 -6.37
C GLY A 37 -18.84 -3.49 -5.41
N GLY A 38 -18.31 -2.33 -5.81
CA GLY A 38 -18.43 -1.07 -5.05
C GLY A 38 -19.87 -0.62 -4.86
N TYR A 39 -20.71 -0.77 -5.89
CA TYR A 39 -22.16 -0.54 -5.77
C TYR A 39 -22.82 -1.49 -4.75
N TRP A 40 -22.44 -2.76 -4.73
CA TRP A 40 -22.96 -3.72 -3.74
C TRP A 40 -22.48 -3.42 -2.34
N ILE A 41 -21.22 -2.98 -2.16
CA ILE A 41 -20.72 -2.49 -0.86
C ILE A 41 -21.60 -1.33 -0.40
N PHE A 42 -21.84 -0.33 -1.23
CA PHE A 42 -22.68 0.83 -0.91
C PHE A 42 -24.11 0.42 -0.50
N LYS A 43 -24.71 -0.55 -1.21
CA LYS A 43 -26.04 -1.06 -0.89
C LYS A 43 -26.11 -1.87 0.42
N GLY A 44 -25.02 -2.57 0.75
CA GLY A 44 -24.91 -3.46 1.91
C GLY A 44 -24.27 -2.82 3.15
N LEU A 45 -24.03 -1.51 3.15
CA LEU A 45 -23.41 -0.82 4.28
C LEU A 45 -24.18 -1.06 5.59
N ALA A 46 -23.44 -1.23 6.68
CA ALA A 46 -24.01 -1.21 8.01
C ALA A 46 -24.69 0.14 8.27
N PRO A 47 -25.91 0.15 8.86
CA PRO A 47 -26.62 1.40 9.12
C PRO A 47 -25.90 2.25 10.17
N ARG A 48 -25.94 3.56 9.99
CA ARG A 48 -25.69 4.54 11.04
C ARG A 48 -27.05 5.11 11.45
N PRO A 49 -27.68 4.56 12.51
CA PRO A 49 -29.04 4.94 12.88
C PRO A 49 -29.13 6.43 13.20
N VAL A 50 -30.23 7.07 12.81
CA VAL A 50 -30.52 8.46 13.20
C VAL A 50 -30.55 8.56 14.73
N GLU A 51 -31.08 7.52 15.38
CA GLU A 51 -31.17 7.43 16.83
C GLU A 51 -30.90 6.00 17.31
N VAL A 52 -30.07 5.87 18.34
CA VAL A 52 -29.89 4.65 19.11
C VAL A 52 -30.46 4.91 20.51
N SER A 53 -31.46 4.15 20.91
CA SER A 53 -32.16 4.30 22.17
C SER A 53 -32.05 3.07 23.05
N GLY A 54 -32.15 3.31 24.37
CA GLY A 54 -32.28 2.27 25.38
C GLY A 54 -33.72 1.78 25.55
N PRO A 55 -33.94 0.82 26.45
CA PRO A 55 -35.26 0.22 26.68
C PRO A 55 -36.32 1.22 27.14
N ASN A 56 -35.94 2.27 27.89
CA ASN A 56 -36.82 3.31 28.41
C ASN A 56 -37.09 4.45 27.44
N GLY A 57 -36.53 4.37 26.21
CA GLY A 57 -36.65 5.40 25.18
C GLY A 57 -35.66 6.55 25.34
N GLU A 58 -34.68 6.46 26.22
CA GLU A 58 -33.57 7.43 26.32
C GLU A 58 -32.70 7.34 25.11
N VAL A 59 -32.31 8.48 24.52
CA VAL A 59 -31.41 8.56 23.40
C VAL A 59 -29.96 8.41 23.89
N LEU A 60 -29.26 7.39 23.44
CA LEU A 60 -27.92 7.03 23.87
C LEU A 60 -26.85 7.57 22.92
N MET A 61 -27.09 7.51 21.61
CA MET A 61 -26.23 8.07 20.58
C MET A 61 -27.02 8.38 19.31
N THR A 62 -26.44 9.17 18.42
CA THR A 62 -27.07 9.60 17.18
C THR A 62 -26.15 9.32 15.98
N LYS A 63 -26.72 9.40 14.78
CA LYS A 63 -25.92 9.37 13.54
C LYS A 63 -24.82 10.44 13.51
N SER A 64 -25.12 11.61 14.10
CA SER A 64 -24.17 12.72 14.22
C SER A 64 -23.02 12.35 15.16
N SER A 65 -23.31 11.75 16.34
CA SER A 65 -22.27 11.36 17.30
C SER A 65 -21.36 10.25 16.72
N ILE A 66 -21.92 9.26 16.03
CA ILE A 66 -21.15 8.19 15.36
C ILE A 66 -20.27 8.77 14.24
N SER A 67 -20.82 9.65 13.39
CA SER A 67 -20.06 10.26 12.29
C SER A 67 -19.03 11.26 12.78
N GLY A 68 -19.36 12.04 13.81
CA GLY A 68 -18.43 12.92 14.51
C GLY A 68 -17.28 12.16 15.15
N GLY A 69 -17.57 11.02 15.76
CA GLY A 69 -16.56 10.13 16.34
C GLY A 69 -15.59 9.59 15.30
N GLN A 70 -16.07 9.22 14.11
CA GLN A 70 -15.17 8.86 13.00
C GLN A 70 -14.26 10.04 12.60
N ALA A 71 -14.80 11.25 12.52
CA ALA A 71 -14.01 12.44 12.20
C ALA A 71 -12.97 12.74 13.29
N VAL A 72 -13.32 12.54 14.57
CA VAL A 72 -12.37 12.68 15.70
C VAL A 72 -11.27 11.63 15.63
N PHE A 73 -11.62 10.36 15.34
CA PHE A 73 -10.68 9.26 15.14
C PHE A 73 -9.64 9.61 14.05
N GLN A 74 -10.10 10.12 12.93
CA GLN A 74 -9.23 10.54 11.82
C GLN A 74 -8.40 11.79 12.19
N LYS A 75 -9.01 12.80 12.84
CA LYS A 75 -8.34 14.05 13.23
C LYS A 75 -7.09 13.83 14.09
N TYR A 76 -7.13 12.86 14.97
CA TYR A 76 -6.00 12.53 15.86
C TYR A 76 -5.09 11.44 15.32
N ALA A 77 -5.23 11.09 14.02
CA ALA A 77 -4.41 10.06 13.34
C ALA A 77 -4.35 8.74 14.11
N LEU A 78 -5.47 8.31 14.69
CA LEU A 78 -5.50 7.09 15.53
C LEU A 78 -5.35 5.81 14.70
N MET A 79 -5.60 5.86 13.40
CA MET A 79 -5.31 4.77 12.47
C MET A 79 -3.80 4.55 12.28
N ASP A 80 -2.98 5.56 12.56
CA ASP A 80 -1.52 5.47 12.55
C ASP A 80 -0.94 4.97 13.88
N TYR A 81 -1.80 4.77 14.90
CA TYR A 81 -1.42 4.18 16.17
C TYR A 81 -1.94 2.76 16.35
N GLY A 82 -3.25 2.55 16.17
CA GLY A 82 -3.93 1.26 16.24
C GLY A 82 -4.71 0.95 14.96
N THR A 83 -5.50 -0.11 14.98
CA THR A 83 -6.37 -0.50 13.85
C THR A 83 -7.85 -0.28 14.16
N ILE A 84 -8.63 -0.05 13.11
CA ILE A 84 -10.09 -0.10 13.14
C ILE A 84 -10.55 -1.05 12.04
N LEU A 85 -11.40 -2.02 12.37
CA LEU A 85 -11.79 -3.08 11.43
C LEU A 85 -10.58 -3.81 10.81
N GLY A 86 -9.50 -3.98 11.58
CA GLY A 86 -8.25 -4.62 11.15
C GLY A 86 -7.32 -3.74 10.31
N HIS A 87 -7.71 -2.53 9.93
CA HIS A 87 -6.90 -1.63 9.11
C HIS A 87 -6.27 -0.52 9.95
N GLY A 88 -4.96 -0.31 9.80
CA GLY A 88 -4.17 0.71 10.49
C GLY A 88 -2.82 0.18 10.97
N SER A 89 -2.27 0.83 11.99
CA SER A 89 -0.96 0.54 12.56
C SER A 89 -1.03 -0.47 13.71
N TYR A 90 0.13 -1.00 14.10
CA TYR A 90 0.21 -2.19 14.95
C TYR A 90 0.75 -1.92 16.36
N MET A 91 0.96 -0.65 16.73
CA MET A 91 1.42 -0.26 18.06
C MET A 91 0.30 -0.34 19.10
N GLY A 92 -0.85 0.23 18.77
CA GLY A 92 -2.04 0.22 19.60
C GLY A 92 -2.96 -1.00 19.35
N PRO A 93 -4.11 -1.04 20.03
CA PRO A 93 -5.09 -2.11 19.87
C PRO A 93 -5.78 -2.06 18.50
N ASP A 94 -6.50 -3.13 18.15
CA ASP A 94 -7.62 -2.98 17.24
C ASP A 94 -8.82 -2.47 18.03
N TYR A 95 -9.23 -1.24 17.77
CA TYR A 95 -10.31 -0.58 18.52
C TYR A 95 -11.65 -1.31 18.39
N THR A 96 -11.91 -1.97 17.26
CA THR A 96 -13.13 -2.78 17.08
C THR A 96 -13.10 -4.03 17.95
N ALA A 97 -11.98 -4.75 17.96
CA ALA A 97 -11.83 -6.00 18.71
C ALA A 97 -11.80 -5.75 20.22
N GLU A 98 -11.08 -4.72 20.66
CA GLU A 98 -11.03 -4.31 22.06
C GLU A 98 -12.42 -3.89 22.57
N ALA A 99 -13.13 -3.04 21.81
CA ALA A 99 -14.49 -2.64 22.17
C ALA A 99 -15.47 -3.81 22.16
N LEU A 100 -15.35 -4.75 21.21
CA LEU A 100 -16.17 -5.96 21.17
C LEU A 100 -15.97 -6.79 22.44
N LYS A 101 -14.73 -6.97 22.87
CA LYS A 101 -14.38 -7.67 24.11
C LYS A 101 -15.01 -7.01 25.33
N ILE A 102 -14.80 -5.70 25.50
CA ILE A 102 -15.35 -4.93 26.63
C ILE A 102 -16.88 -4.95 26.64
N TYR A 103 -17.48 -4.80 25.46
CA TYR A 103 -18.93 -4.84 25.28
C TYR A 103 -19.51 -6.19 25.68
N THR A 104 -18.89 -7.28 25.25
CA THR A 104 -19.29 -8.66 25.54
C THR A 104 -19.15 -8.97 27.03
N GLU A 105 -18.00 -8.67 27.65
CA GLU A 105 -17.77 -8.84 29.08
C GLU A 105 -18.75 -8.04 29.93
N GLY A 106 -19.04 -6.79 29.53
CA GLY A 106 -20.06 -5.96 30.20
C GLY A 106 -21.45 -6.61 30.18
N MET A 107 -21.88 -7.13 29.03
CA MET A 107 -23.18 -7.84 28.92
C MET A 107 -23.18 -9.12 29.74
N GLN A 108 -22.08 -9.87 29.78
CA GLN A 108 -21.94 -11.09 30.57
C GLN A 108 -22.02 -10.78 32.08
N ASP A 109 -21.32 -9.75 32.56
CA ASP A 109 -21.38 -9.32 33.96
C ASP A 109 -22.76 -8.83 34.35
N PHE A 110 -23.41 -8.00 33.51
CA PHE A 110 -24.78 -7.52 33.77
C PHE A 110 -25.78 -8.70 33.98
N LYS A 111 -25.74 -9.69 33.08
CA LYS A 111 -26.65 -10.85 33.17
C LYS A 111 -26.28 -11.77 34.34
N ALA A 112 -25.01 -11.95 34.64
CA ALA A 112 -24.53 -12.76 35.74
C ALA A 112 -24.96 -12.18 37.10
N GLU A 113 -24.82 -10.83 37.26
CA GLU A 113 -25.29 -10.13 38.46
C GLU A 113 -26.81 -10.19 38.61
N ALA A 114 -27.53 -9.94 37.51
CA ALA A 114 -29.00 -9.98 37.54
C ALA A 114 -29.56 -11.37 37.87
N GLN A 115 -28.91 -12.46 37.43
CA GLN A 115 -29.40 -13.82 37.59
C GLN A 115 -28.86 -14.54 38.84
N TYR A 116 -27.60 -14.26 39.22
CA TYR A 116 -26.85 -15.00 40.25
C TYR A 116 -26.25 -14.10 41.35
N GLY A 117 -26.33 -12.78 41.27
CA GLY A 117 -25.72 -11.85 42.23
C GLY A 117 -24.19 -11.93 42.29
N LYS A 118 -23.55 -12.36 41.20
CA LYS A 118 -22.07 -12.52 41.08
C LYS A 118 -21.64 -12.07 39.70
N ARG A 119 -20.37 -11.66 39.60
CA ARG A 119 -19.74 -11.39 38.30
C ARG A 119 -19.55 -12.66 37.48
N PHE A 120 -19.55 -12.56 36.17
CA PHE A 120 -19.45 -13.69 35.24
C PHE A 120 -18.29 -14.64 35.54
N LYS A 121 -17.08 -14.11 35.74
CA LYS A 121 -15.86 -14.91 36.03
C LYS A 121 -15.89 -15.64 37.40
N GLN A 122 -16.87 -15.33 38.26
CA GLN A 122 -17.04 -15.99 39.56
C GLN A 122 -18.08 -17.14 39.53
N LEU A 123 -18.70 -17.37 38.38
CA LEU A 123 -19.68 -18.44 38.19
C LEU A 123 -18.98 -19.75 37.83
N SER A 124 -19.68 -20.88 38.05
CA SER A 124 -19.25 -22.18 37.55
C SER A 124 -19.31 -22.22 36.01
N ASP A 125 -18.52 -23.09 35.38
CA ASP A 125 -18.46 -23.24 33.93
C ASP A 125 -19.79 -23.45 33.25
N GLU A 126 -20.70 -24.23 33.85
CA GLU A 126 -22.08 -24.46 33.38
C GLU A 126 -22.88 -23.15 33.32
N LYS A 127 -22.78 -22.35 34.39
CA LYS A 127 -23.46 -21.05 34.46
C LYS A 127 -22.85 -20.03 33.52
N GLN A 128 -21.52 -20.01 33.40
CA GLN A 128 -20.82 -19.18 32.41
C GLN A 128 -21.27 -19.54 30.99
N SER A 129 -21.32 -20.83 30.66
CA SER A 129 -21.81 -21.29 29.34
C SER A 129 -23.26 -20.85 29.07
N THR A 130 -24.11 -20.91 30.07
CA THR A 130 -25.52 -20.45 29.95
C THR A 130 -25.59 -18.94 29.67
N ILE A 131 -24.87 -18.12 30.44
CA ILE A 131 -24.82 -16.66 30.26
C ILE A 131 -24.21 -16.34 28.90
N ARG A 132 -23.07 -16.95 28.51
CA ARG A 132 -22.44 -16.77 27.22
C ARG A 132 -23.41 -16.99 26.06
N ASN A 133 -24.12 -18.10 26.06
CA ASN A 133 -25.09 -18.41 25.02
C ASN A 133 -26.28 -17.40 24.96
N HIS A 134 -26.67 -16.84 26.11
CA HIS A 134 -27.69 -15.79 26.14
C HIS A 134 -27.15 -14.48 25.54
N VAL A 135 -25.93 -14.09 25.90
CA VAL A 135 -25.27 -12.88 25.39
C VAL A 135 -25.09 -12.99 23.88
N ILE A 136 -24.53 -14.09 23.37
CA ILE A 136 -24.33 -14.32 21.92
C ILE A 136 -25.66 -14.15 21.16
N ARG A 137 -26.74 -14.80 21.61
CA ARG A 137 -28.05 -14.67 20.94
C ARG A 137 -28.57 -13.25 20.94
N GLU A 138 -28.32 -12.51 22.01
CA GLU A 138 -28.78 -11.13 22.16
C GLU A 138 -27.99 -10.16 21.29
N MET A 139 -26.67 -10.31 21.20
CA MET A 139 -25.80 -9.50 20.36
C MET A 139 -26.07 -9.75 18.87
N ARG A 140 -26.19 -11.01 18.47
CA ARG A 140 -26.46 -11.39 17.08
C ARG A 140 -27.82 -10.96 16.55
N LYS A 141 -28.80 -10.77 17.41
CA LYS A 141 -30.12 -10.31 16.98
C LYS A 141 -30.07 -8.86 16.48
N ASN A 142 -30.30 -8.67 15.20
CA ASN A 142 -30.38 -7.33 14.62
C ASN A 142 -31.69 -6.65 15.06
N ARG A 143 -31.56 -5.55 15.81
CA ARG A 143 -32.69 -4.74 16.33
C ARG A 143 -32.80 -3.38 15.61
N TYR A 144 -32.08 -3.21 14.52
CA TYR A 144 -32.23 -2.03 13.70
C TYR A 144 -33.53 -2.07 12.92
N ASP A 145 -34.37 -1.05 13.12
CA ASP A 145 -35.60 -0.85 12.36
C ASP A 145 -35.32 0.08 11.15
N ARG A 146 -35.34 -0.50 9.96
CA ARG A 146 -35.03 0.22 8.71
C ARG A 146 -36.02 1.34 8.39
N PRO A 147 -37.36 1.17 8.59
CA PRO A 147 -38.33 2.23 8.32
C PRO A 147 -38.16 3.49 9.16
N SER A 148 -37.84 3.35 10.45
CA SER A 148 -37.62 4.48 11.36
C SER A 148 -36.17 4.93 11.44
N ASP A 149 -35.24 4.20 10.82
CA ASP A 149 -33.76 4.42 10.92
C ASP A 149 -33.31 4.48 12.40
N THR A 150 -33.88 3.62 13.27
CA THR A 150 -33.57 3.57 14.70
C THR A 150 -33.02 2.22 15.13
N LEU A 151 -32.18 2.21 16.16
CA LEU A 151 -31.65 1.01 16.80
C LEU A 151 -32.06 1.01 18.28
N LYS A 152 -32.70 -0.07 18.75
CA LYS A 152 -33.04 -0.23 20.18
C LYS A 152 -32.08 -1.21 20.84
N LEU A 153 -31.40 -0.76 21.88
CA LEU A 153 -30.50 -1.59 22.69
C LEU A 153 -31.29 -2.18 23.87
N THR A 154 -30.89 -3.36 24.33
CA THR A 154 -31.37 -3.95 25.57
C THR A 154 -30.60 -3.38 26.78
N ASP A 155 -31.11 -3.65 28.02
CA ASP A 155 -30.44 -3.20 29.26
C ASP A 155 -28.97 -3.70 29.31
N ALA A 156 -28.73 -4.96 28.95
CA ALA A 156 -27.39 -5.54 28.93
C ALA A 156 -26.50 -4.84 27.88
N GLN A 157 -27.06 -4.52 26.71
CA GLN A 157 -26.33 -3.79 25.66
C GLN A 157 -26.03 -2.36 26.07
N VAL A 158 -26.96 -1.68 26.76
CA VAL A 158 -26.71 -0.33 27.32
C VAL A 158 -25.62 -0.36 28.38
N TYR A 159 -25.63 -1.35 29.27
CA TYR A 159 -24.54 -1.51 30.24
C TYR A 159 -23.20 -1.72 29.56
N GLY A 160 -23.12 -2.58 28.54
CA GLY A 160 -21.91 -2.79 27.75
C GLY A 160 -21.41 -1.53 27.04
N LEU A 161 -22.32 -0.71 26.45
CA LEU A 161 -21.98 0.59 25.88
C LEU A 161 -21.33 1.51 26.92
N HIS A 162 -21.87 1.56 28.13
CA HIS A 162 -21.29 2.38 29.20
C HIS A 162 -19.91 1.89 29.63
N GLN A 163 -19.64 0.58 29.60
CA GLN A 163 -18.29 0.05 29.87
C GLN A 163 -17.30 0.50 28.77
N VAL A 164 -17.69 0.42 27.49
CA VAL A 164 -16.87 0.89 26.36
C VAL A 164 -16.56 2.40 26.49
N ARG A 165 -17.57 3.23 26.77
CA ARG A 165 -17.37 4.66 26.98
C ARG A 165 -16.45 4.95 28.17
N ALA A 166 -16.60 4.25 29.28
CA ALA A 166 -15.77 4.41 30.47
C ALA A 166 -14.31 4.03 30.19
N HIS A 167 -14.08 2.94 29.44
CA HIS A 167 -12.75 2.50 29.02
C HIS A 167 -12.07 3.55 28.15
N TYR A 168 -12.68 3.99 27.06
CA TYR A 168 -12.07 4.94 26.13
C TYR A 168 -11.93 6.34 26.74
N ARG A 169 -12.82 6.75 27.65
CA ARG A 169 -12.60 7.97 28.44
C ARG A 169 -11.31 7.87 29.26
N LYS A 170 -11.05 6.74 29.90
CA LYS A 170 -9.78 6.50 30.62
C LYS A 170 -8.58 6.52 29.67
N VAL A 171 -8.68 5.80 28.54
CA VAL A 171 -7.61 5.68 27.54
C VAL A 171 -7.22 7.06 27.00
N PHE A 172 -8.18 7.88 26.55
CA PHE A 172 -7.86 9.18 25.94
C PHE A 172 -7.46 10.26 26.95
N THR A 173 -7.85 10.12 28.23
CA THR A 173 -7.45 11.09 29.28
C THR A 173 -6.15 10.70 30.00
N LYS A 174 -5.88 9.39 30.20
CA LYS A 174 -4.76 8.89 31.00
C LYS A 174 -3.71 8.11 30.20
N GLY A 175 -3.94 7.93 28.90
CA GLY A 175 -3.16 7.01 28.07
C GLY A 175 -3.62 5.56 28.20
N ASP A 176 -3.14 4.72 27.31
CA ASP A 176 -3.43 3.29 27.27
C ASP A 176 -2.46 2.44 28.10
N GLY A 177 -1.47 3.08 28.74
CA GLY A 177 -0.41 2.40 29.48
C GLY A 177 0.71 1.83 28.58
N TRP A 178 0.72 2.19 27.30
CA TRP A 178 1.73 1.77 26.34
C TRP A 178 2.29 2.97 25.56
N GLY A 179 1.82 3.30 24.40
CA GLY A 179 2.39 4.35 23.56
C GLY A 179 1.45 5.53 23.27
N LEU A 180 0.19 5.51 23.71
CA LEU A 180 -0.73 6.62 23.51
C LEU A 180 -0.51 7.71 24.54
N GLU A 181 -0.36 8.95 24.06
CA GLU A 181 -0.14 10.12 24.94
C GLU A 181 -1.35 10.38 25.85
N PRO A 182 -1.15 10.57 27.17
CA PRO A 182 -2.22 11.04 28.05
C PRO A 182 -2.76 12.40 27.60
N GLY A 183 -4.10 12.54 27.60
CA GLY A 183 -4.76 13.80 27.22
C GLY A 183 -4.66 14.15 25.74
N LEU A 184 -4.44 13.16 24.86
CA LEU A 184 -4.41 13.34 23.40
C LEU A 184 -5.70 14.01 22.92
N ILE A 185 -6.84 13.56 23.40
CA ILE A 185 -8.14 14.21 23.15
C ILE A 185 -8.50 15.04 24.38
N LYS A 186 -8.44 16.34 24.24
CA LYS A 186 -8.79 17.26 25.34
C LYS A 186 -10.30 17.25 25.56
N GLU A 187 -10.75 17.13 26.80
CA GLU A 187 -12.12 17.41 27.17
C GLU A 187 -12.40 18.89 26.80
N SER A 188 -13.23 19.11 25.80
CA SER A 188 -13.48 20.47 25.36
C SER A 188 -14.54 21.12 26.24
N HIS A 189 -14.10 22.10 27.03
CA HIS A 189 -14.95 23.15 27.55
C HIS A 189 -15.06 24.32 26.54
N MET A 190 -15.20 24.00 25.24
CA MET A 190 -15.32 25.02 24.21
C MET A 190 -16.73 25.63 24.16
N PRO A 191 -16.86 26.94 24.06
CA PRO A 191 -18.16 27.61 23.92
C PRO A 191 -18.83 27.21 22.59
N GLU A 192 -20.16 27.19 22.60
CA GLU A 192 -21.06 26.75 21.51
C GLU A 192 -20.83 27.33 20.10
N ARG A 193 -20.06 28.43 19.99
CA ARG A 193 -19.92 29.21 18.74
C ARG A 193 -18.97 28.67 17.67
N ASP A 194 -18.06 27.74 18.00
CA ASP A 194 -17.02 27.27 17.08
C ASP A 194 -17.28 25.84 16.53
N ARG A 195 -18.53 25.43 16.55
CA ARG A 195 -18.97 24.03 16.34
C ARG A 195 -19.50 23.72 14.95
N ALA A 196 -18.84 24.16 13.90
CA ALA A 196 -19.35 23.98 12.52
C ALA A 196 -19.38 22.53 12.00
N TRP A 197 -18.69 21.59 12.64
CA TRP A 197 -18.56 20.20 12.14
C TRP A 197 -18.74 19.10 13.19
N VAL A 198 -18.77 19.45 14.46
CA VAL A 198 -18.96 18.49 15.55
C VAL A 198 -19.95 19.14 16.51
N ASP A 199 -21.19 18.64 16.55
CA ASP A 199 -22.16 19.04 17.55
C ASP A 199 -21.56 18.81 18.95
N SER A 200 -21.69 19.76 19.75
CA SER A 200 -21.24 20.14 21.07
C SER A 200 -20.95 19.08 22.12
N GLU A 201 -21.05 17.81 21.83
CA GLU A 201 -20.77 16.78 22.81
C GLU A 201 -19.28 16.48 22.86
N ASP A 202 -18.82 16.10 24.04
CA ASP A 202 -17.48 15.65 24.36
C ASP A 202 -16.90 14.74 23.26
N GLN A 203 -15.80 15.16 22.61
CA GLN A 203 -15.17 14.39 21.54
C GLN A 203 -14.82 12.96 21.97
N ILE A 204 -14.55 12.74 23.26
CA ILE A 204 -14.30 11.42 23.83
C ILE A 204 -15.58 10.57 23.79
N THR A 205 -16.74 11.13 24.06
CA THR A 205 -18.01 10.42 23.92
C THR A 205 -18.28 10.08 22.46
N GLN A 206 -18.08 11.00 21.52
CA GLN A 206 -18.30 10.76 20.11
C GLN A 206 -17.39 9.65 19.55
N ILE A 207 -16.09 9.69 19.86
CA ILE A 207 -15.17 8.66 19.40
C ILE A 207 -15.50 7.30 20.01
N SER A 208 -15.92 7.28 21.29
CA SER A 208 -16.39 6.04 21.95
C SER A 208 -17.66 5.48 21.29
N ASP A 209 -18.58 6.35 20.85
CA ASP A 209 -19.78 5.95 20.11
C ASP A 209 -19.43 5.36 18.74
N PHE A 210 -18.48 5.95 18.03
CA PHE A 210 -18.00 5.39 16.77
C PHE A 210 -17.34 4.02 16.96
N ILE A 211 -16.47 3.89 17.95
CA ILE A 211 -15.79 2.62 18.25
C ILE A 211 -16.81 1.56 18.70
N PHE A 212 -17.76 1.93 19.57
CA PHE A 212 -18.87 1.01 19.95
C PHE A 212 -19.69 0.60 18.74
N TRP A 213 -20.00 1.53 17.82
CA TRP A 213 -20.74 1.19 16.60
C TRP A 213 -19.98 0.16 15.75
N THR A 214 -18.64 0.20 15.68
CA THR A 214 -17.87 -0.85 14.97
C THR A 214 -17.93 -2.20 15.69
N ALA A 215 -17.95 -2.23 17.02
CA ALA A 215 -18.17 -3.45 17.79
C ALA A 215 -19.59 -4.02 17.60
N TRP A 216 -20.60 -3.14 17.55
CA TRP A 216 -21.99 -3.54 17.28
C TRP A 216 -22.12 -4.18 15.90
N LEU A 217 -21.57 -3.56 14.84
CA LEU A 217 -21.64 -4.13 13.48
C LEU A 217 -20.85 -5.43 13.34
N SER A 218 -19.84 -5.64 14.19
CA SER A 218 -19.04 -6.88 14.22
C SER A 218 -19.74 -8.05 14.90
N SER A 219 -20.74 -7.76 15.74
CA SER A 219 -21.49 -8.78 16.51
C SER A 219 -22.91 -9.03 16.02
N THR A 220 -23.49 -8.09 15.25
CA THR A 220 -24.87 -8.14 14.81
C THR A 220 -25.01 -8.75 13.41
N LEU A 221 -25.95 -9.69 13.23
CA LEU A 221 -26.19 -10.33 11.94
C LEU A 221 -26.74 -9.36 10.89
N ARG A 222 -26.34 -9.56 9.64
CA ARG A 222 -26.99 -8.90 8.50
C ARG A 222 -28.47 -9.30 8.42
N PRO A 223 -29.35 -8.42 7.94
CA PRO A 223 -30.74 -8.77 7.76
C PRO A 223 -30.93 -9.96 6.80
N GLY A 224 -31.49 -11.06 7.31
CA GLY A 224 -31.76 -12.27 6.52
C GLY A 224 -30.55 -13.18 6.27
N ASP A 225 -29.45 -12.95 7.00
CA ASP A 225 -28.19 -13.68 6.87
C ASP A 225 -27.77 -14.28 8.22
N ASP A 226 -26.85 -15.24 8.22
CA ASP A 226 -26.30 -15.88 9.43
C ASP A 226 -24.90 -15.36 9.80
N ILE A 227 -24.41 -14.35 9.06
CA ILE A 227 -23.14 -13.67 9.29
C ILE A 227 -23.31 -12.21 9.71
N THR A 228 -22.32 -11.67 10.44
CA THR A 228 -22.31 -10.26 10.87
C THR A 228 -21.94 -9.33 9.69
N TYR A 229 -22.06 -8.02 9.91
CA TYR A 229 -21.64 -7.05 8.87
C TYR A 229 -20.16 -7.13 8.54
N THR A 230 -19.30 -7.67 9.44
CA THR A 230 -17.87 -7.91 9.22
C THR A 230 -17.54 -9.36 8.90
N ASN A 231 -18.49 -10.15 8.41
CA ASN A 231 -18.30 -11.57 8.10
C ASN A 231 -17.75 -12.38 9.31
N ASN A 232 -18.33 -12.14 10.49
CA ASN A 232 -17.99 -12.70 11.80
C ASN A 232 -16.58 -12.35 12.33
N TRP A 233 -15.92 -11.32 11.81
CA TRP A 233 -14.64 -10.84 12.33
C TRP A 233 -14.87 -9.71 13.36
N PRO A 234 -14.02 -9.52 14.37
CA PRO A 234 -12.83 -10.31 14.74
C PRO A 234 -13.20 -11.62 15.45
N TYR A 235 -12.26 -12.57 15.49
CA TYR A 235 -12.43 -13.81 16.22
C TYR A 235 -12.59 -13.55 17.73
N ASP A 236 -13.73 -13.93 18.26
CA ASP A 236 -14.07 -13.87 19.69
C ASP A 236 -15.21 -14.87 19.98
N GLU A 237 -14.89 -15.97 20.66
CA GLU A 237 -15.87 -17.00 20.99
C GLU A 237 -16.95 -16.51 21.96
N ASP A 238 -16.60 -15.59 22.86
CA ASP A 238 -17.54 -15.02 23.84
C ASP A 238 -18.60 -14.12 23.17
N ALA A 239 -18.24 -13.47 22.05
CA ALA A 239 -19.17 -12.74 21.19
C ALA A 239 -19.88 -13.64 20.16
N GLY A 240 -19.45 -14.89 20.02
CA GLY A 240 -19.97 -15.85 19.05
C GLY A 240 -19.37 -15.64 17.64
N ASN A 241 -18.28 -14.88 17.51
CA ASN A 241 -17.61 -14.67 16.26
C ASN A 241 -16.62 -15.80 15.97
N THR A 242 -17.01 -16.67 15.03
CA THR A 242 -16.19 -17.77 14.54
C THR A 242 -16.06 -17.66 13.02
N MET A 243 -15.00 -18.23 12.48
CA MET A 243 -14.70 -18.16 11.05
C MET A 243 -15.83 -18.75 10.21
N SER A 244 -16.25 -18.04 9.15
CA SER A 244 -17.30 -18.50 8.26
C SER A 244 -16.85 -19.68 7.41
N PHE A 245 -17.81 -20.52 6.99
CA PHE A 245 -17.55 -21.61 6.05
C PHE A 245 -16.95 -21.08 4.73
N ALA A 246 -17.40 -19.92 4.27
CA ALA A 246 -16.88 -19.29 3.05
C ALA A 246 -15.37 -18.99 3.17
N ALA A 247 -14.87 -18.51 4.31
CA ALA A 247 -13.46 -18.25 4.51
C ALA A 247 -12.62 -19.52 4.39
N VAL A 248 -13.07 -20.64 4.95
CA VAL A 248 -12.38 -21.95 4.84
C VAL A 248 -12.42 -22.47 3.41
N TRP A 249 -13.62 -22.49 2.82
CA TRP A 249 -13.82 -23.01 1.47
C TRP A 249 -12.99 -22.27 0.41
N TRP A 250 -13.09 -20.94 0.41
CA TRP A 250 -12.37 -20.12 -0.57
C TRP A 250 -10.86 -20.13 -0.37
N SER A 251 -10.36 -20.34 0.86
CA SER A 251 -8.94 -20.55 1.08
C SER A 251 -8.44 -21.82 0.36
N GLY A 252 -9.13 -22.94 0.54
CA GLY A 252 -8.79 -24.20 -0.14
C GLY A 252 -8.95 -24.12 -1.66
N ALA A 253 -10.04 -23.49 -2.12
CA ALA A 253 -10.30 -23.30 -3.55
C ALA A 253 -9.23 -22.41 -4.19
N SER A 254 -8.81 -21.32 -3.56
CA SER A 254 -7.78 -20.40 -4.07
C SER A 254 -6.43 -21.08 -4.23
N VAL A 255 -6.00 -21.90 -3.26
CA VAL A 255 -4.77 -22.70 -3.36
C VAL A 255 -4.85 -23.65 -4.58
N THR A 256 -5.97 -24.35 -4.74
CA THR A 256 -6.17 -25.29 -5.85
C THR A 256 -6.15 -24.57 -7.19
N ILE A 257 -6.83 -23.44 -7.30
CA ILE A 257 -6.89 -22.60 -8.49
C ILE A 257 -5.48 -22.05 -8.82
N LEU A 258 -4.73 -21.59 -7.84
CA LEU A 258 -3.36 -21.11 -8.03
C LEU A 258 -2.47 -22.18 -8.65
N ILE A 259 -2.46 -23.41 -8.09
CA ILE A 259 -1.64 -24.52 -8.61
C ILE A 259 -2.01 -24.84 -10.05
N LEU A 260 -3.32 -24.89 -10.35
CA LEU A 260 -3.83 -25.16 -11.70
C LEU A 260 -3.37 -24.06 -12.68
N PHE A 261 -3.56 -22.79 -12.32
CA PHE A 261 -3.24 -21.66 -13.20
C PHE A 261 -1.74 -21.46 -13.37
N VAL A 262 -0.91 -21.71 -12.35
CA VAL A 262 0.56 -21.75 -12.50
C VAL A 262 0.94 -22.74 -13.59
N GLY A 263 0.39 -23.96 -13.56
CA GLY A 263 0.63 -24.97 -14.59
C GLY A 263 0.20 -24.51 -15.98
N ILE A 264 -1.01 -23.97 -16.11
CA ILE A 264 -1.56 -23.48 -17.40
C ILE A 264 -0.70 -22.33 -17.94
N ILE A 265 -0.38 -21.34 -17.12
CA ILE A 265 0.35 -20.15 -17.56
C ILE A 265 1.78 -20.49 -17.95
N LEU A 266 2.47 -21.33 -17.17
CA LEU A 266 3.81 -21.81 -17.55
C LEU A 266 3.77 -22.60 -18.86
N PHE A 267 2.76 -23.49 -19.04
CA PHE A 267 2.56 -24.20 -20.30
C PHE A 267 2.38 -23.22 -21.46
N VAL A 268 1.52 -22.21 -21.33
CA VAL A 268 1.29 -21.18 -22.35
C VAL A 268 2.57 -20.39 -22.62
N PHE A 269 3.26 -19.95 -21.57
CA PHE A 269 4.50 -19.18 -21.66
C PHE A 269 5.56 -19.92 -22.50
N TYR A 270 5.86 -21.16 -22.15
CA TYR A 270 6.85 -21.96 -22.86
C TYR A 270 6.36 -22.42 -24.24
N ARG A 271 5.11 -22.84 -24.37
CA ARG A 271 4.54 -23.33 -25.66
C ARG A 271 4.54 -22.26 -26.75
N TYR A 272 4.25 -21.01 -26.37
CA TYR A 272 4.20 -19.90 -27.30
C TYR A 272 5.47 -19.04 -27.30
N LYS A 273 6.49 -19.41 -26.52
CA LYS A 273 7.77 -18.70 -26.41
C LYS A 273 7.56 -17.23 -26.14
N LEU A 274 6.82 -16.92 -25.06
CA LEU A 274 6.41 -15.56 -24.72
C LEU A 274 7.51 -14.76 -24.02
N GLY A 275 8.61 -15.39 -23.60
CA GLY A 275 9.74 -14.73 -22.98
C GLY A 275 10.47 -13.75 -23.90
N MET A 276 11.23 -12.84 -23.30
CA MET A 276 12.08 -11.89 -24.00
C MET A 276 13.22 -12.63 -24.70
N LYS A 277 13.61 -12.14 -25.88
CA LYS A 277 14.69 -12.73 -26.68
C LYS A 277 15.89 -11.80 -26.70
N GLU A 278 17.07 -12.38 -26.67
CA GLU A 278 18.35 -11.68 -26.80
C GLU A 278 18.39 -10.82 -28.07
N ALA A 279 18.99 -9.62 -27.93
CA ALA A 279 19.17 -8.66 -29.02
C ALA A 279 20.52 -8.80 -29.73
N TYR A 280 21.41 -9.65 -29.22
CA TYR A 280 22.78 -9.84 -29.74
C TYR A 280 23.04 -11.32 -30.01
N GLN A 281 24.03 -11.59 -30.86
CA GLN A 281 24.53 -12.94 -31.07
C GLN A 281 25.51 -13.33 -29.96
N GLU A 282 25.56 -14.61 -29.65
CA GLU A 282 26.46 -15.16 -28.63
C GLU A 282 27.94 -14.74 -28.93
N GLY A 283 28.58 -14.10 -27.95
CA GLY A 283 29.96 -13.57 -28.09
C GLY A 283 30.07 -12.17 -28.72
N ALA A 284 29.00 -11.54 -29.19
CA ALA A 284 28.99 -10.21 -29.83
C ALA A 284 28.31 -9.14 -28.98
N PHE A 285 28.61 -9.07 -27.67
CA PHE A 285 28.04 -8.07 -26.78
C PHE A 285 28.45 -6.65 -27.17
N PRO A 286 27.51 -5.69 -27.30
CA PRO A 286 27.85 -4.32 -27.74
C PRO A 286 28.70 -3.59 -26.72
N VAL A 287 29.76 -2.92 -27.19
CA VAL A 287 30.58 -2.04 -26.35
C VAL A 287 29.87 -0.71 -26.15
N PHE A 288 29.64 -0.33 -24.89
CA PHE A 288 29.01 0.94 -24.54
C PHE A 288 30.06 2.00 -24.20
N ASP A 289 30.10 3.09 -24.96
CA ASP A 289 30.84 4.30 -24.62
C ASP A 289 29.88 5.38 -24.11
N LEU A 290 29.65 5.38 -22.79
CA LEU A 290 28.70 6.30 -22.16
C LEU A 290 29.18 7.77 -22.24
N ASP A 291 30.49 8.00 -22.27
CA ASP A 291 31.04 9.37 -22.29
C ASP A 291 30.77 10.08 -23.63
N LYS A 292 30.55 9.32 -24.70
CA LYS A 292 30.19 9.85 -26.03
C LYS A 292 28.68 9.99 -26.25
N GLN A 293 27.84 9.48 -25.31
CA GLN A 293 26.41 9.63 -25.48
C GLN A 293 25.98 11.10 -25.32
N PRO A 294 25.12 11.61 -26.24
CA PRO A 294 24.62 12.97 -26.15
C PRO A 294 23.71 13.15 -24.95
N LEU A 295 23.80 14.28 -24.27
CA LEU A 295 23.00 14.65 -23.13
C LEU A 295 22.33 16.00 -23.34
N THR A 296 21.06 16.08 -22.93
CA THR A 296 20.29 17.32 -22.90
C THR A 296 20.32 17.99 -21.53
N ALA A 297 19.89 19.26 -21.45
CA ALA A 297 19.83 20.01 -20.20
C ALA A 297 18.84 19.38 -19.20
N SER A 298 17.65 18.93 -19.67
CA SER A 298 16.66 18.28 -18.80
C SER A 298 17.18 16.97 -18.21
N GLN A 299 17.94 16.19 -18.98
CA GLN A 299 18.55 14.95 -18.51
C GLN A 299 19.55 15.20 -17.39
N VAL A 300 20.46 16.16 -17.56
CA VAL A 300 21.45 16.49 -16.52
C VAL A 300 20.78 17.04 -15.25
N LYS A 301 19.70 17.83 -15.40
CA LYS A 301 18.93 18.37 -14.29
C LYS A 301 18.22 17.29 -13.45
N THR A 302 18.04 16.06 -13.95
CA THR A 302 17.51 14.96 -13.13
C THR A 302 18.43 14.59 -11.97
N GLY A 303 19.71 14.90 -12.04
CA GLY A 303 20.66 14.65 -10.96
C GLY A 303 20.23 15.22 -9.61
N LYS A 304 19.62 16.42 -9.58
CA LYS A 304 19.11 17.03 -8.34
C LYS A 304 17.90 16.28 -7.74
N TYR A 305 17.07 15.63 -8.59
CA TYR A 305 16.00 14.78 -8.10
C TYR A 305 16.55 13.57 -7.35
N PHE A 306 17.60 12.95 -7.87
CA PHE A 306 18.23 11.80 -7.21
C PHE A 306 19.00 12.17 -5.94
N ALA A 307 19.45 13.41 -5.79
CA ALA A 307 19.94 13.92 -4.52
C ALA A 307 18.80 13.98 -3.48
N VAL A 308 17.66 14.54 -3.86
CA VAL A 308 16.48 14.56 -2.99
C VAL A 308 16.01 13.14 -2.67
N VAL A 309 15.93 12.24 -3.66
CA VAL A 309 15.60 10.82 -3.46
C VAL A 309 16.49 10.20 -2.39
N SER A 310 17.83 10.39 -2.48
CA SER A 310 18.74 9.81 -1.51
C SER A 310 18.55 10.35 -0.10
N LEU A 311 18.24 11.65 0.04
CA LEU A 311 17.97 12.28 1.33
C LEU A 311 16.63 11.79 1.91
N LEU A 312 15.56 11.76 1.10
CA LEU A 312 14.24 11.29 1.54
C LEU A 312 14.30 9.82 1.97
N PHE A 313 15.01 8.98 1.25
CA PHE A 313 15.21 7.57 1.63
C PHE A 313 15.93 7.44 2.97
N PHE A 314 16.99 8.24 3.19
CA PHE A 314 17.69 8.26 4.47
C PHE A 314 16.77 8.69 5.62
N VAL A 315 16.05 9.81 5.47
CA VAL A 315 15.12 10.32 6.49
C VAL A 315 13.99 9.32 6.76
N GLN A 316 13.43 8.69 5.70
CA GLN A 316 12.42 7.66 5.83
C GLN A 316 12.91 6.46 6.65
N ALA A 317 14.16 6.03 6.43
CA ALA A 317 14.75 4.94 7.21
C ALA A 317 15.00 5.34 8.69
N MET A 318 15.33 6.60 8.96
CA MET A 318 15.44 7.09 10.33
C MET A 318 14.09 7.07 11.06
N PHE A 319 12.98 7.43 10.39
CA PHE A 319 11.65 7.26 10.97
C PHE A 319 11.30 5.79 11.18
N GLY A 320 11.71 4.89 10.27
CA GLY A 320 11.56 3.44 10.46
C GLY A 320 12.30 2.92 11.69
N ALA A 321 13.52 3.39 11.93
CA ALA A 321 14.30 3.05 13.12
C ALA A 321 13.65 3.61 14.41
N LEU A 322 13.12 4.84 14.35
CA LEU A 322 12.38 5.43 15.47
C LEU A 322 11.12 4.62 15.82
N LEU A 323 10.35 4.21 14.81
CA LEU A 323 9.18 3.36 15.00
C LEU A 323 9.54 2.00 15.60
N ALA A 324 10.62 1.37 15.12
CA ALA A 324 11.10 0.10 15.68
C ALA A 324 11.51 0.25 17.15
N HIS A 325 12.11 1.38 17.52
CA HIS A 325 12.49 1.69 18.89
C HIS A 325 11.26 1.84 19.81
N TYR A 326 10.20 2.50 19.36
CA TYR A 326 8.98 2.69 20.16
C TYR A 326 8.26 1.40 20.54
N TYR A 327 8.46 0.30 19.82
CA TYR A 327 7.97 -1.02 20.24
C TYR A 327 8.74 -1.60 21.45
N ILE A 328 9.90 -1.03 21.82
CA ILE A 328 10.73 -1.46 22.95
C ILE A 328 10.60 -0.44 24.07
N GLU A 329 10.71 0.85 23.76
CA GLU A 329 10.64 1.97 24.68
C GLU A 329 9.59 2.98 24.18
N PRO A 330 8.30 2.76 24.51
CA PRO A 330 7.21 3.57 23.95
C PRO A 330 7.17 5.00 24.46
N ASP A 331 7.77 5.28 25.62
CA ASP A 331 7.68 6.56 26.32
C ASP A 331 8.84 7.51 26.04
N SER A 332 9.94 7.03 25.48
CA SER A 332 11.09 7.87 25.14
C SER A 332 11.87 7.33 23.94
N PHE A 333 12.92 8.05 23.53
CA PHE A 333 13.89 7.58 22.55
C PHE A 333 15.26 7.58 23.20
N PHE A 334 15.73 6.41 23.65
CA PHE A 334 16.95 6.25 24.45
C PHE A 334 17.00 7.17 25.66
N GLY A 335 15.89 7.27 26.40
CA GLY A 335 15.74 8.16 27.55
C GLY A 335 15.59 9.64 27.22
N ILE A 336 15.33 10.01 25.96
CA ILE A 336 15.12 11.41 25.51
C ILE A 336 13.64 11.64 25.25
N ASP A 337 12.91 12.15 26.24
CA ASP A 337 11.45 12.27 26.21
C ASP A 337 10.94 13.28 25.18
N TRP A 338 11.65 14.41 24.97
CA TRP A 338 11.20 15.43 24.04
C TRP A 338 11.10 14.97 22.58
N ILE A 339 11.83 13.90 22.20
CA ILE A 339 11.73 13.30 20.86
C ILE A 339 10.34 12.69 20.69
N ARG A 340 9.85 11.94 21.68
CA ARG A 340 8.49 11.40 21.66
C ARG A 340 7.42 12.49 21.64
N GLU A 341 7.60 13.55 22.45
CA GLU A 341 6.66 14.68 22.46
C GLU A 341 6.58 15.38 21.09
N LEU A 342 7.71 15.52 20.40
CA LEU A 342 7.78 16.12 19.06
C LEU A 342 7.26 15.17 17.97
N LEU A 343 7.65 13.92 18.03
CA LEU A 343 7.47 12.89 17.01
C LEU A 343 6.87 11.61 17.64
N PRO A 344 5.63 11.65 18.14
CA PRO A 344 4.97 10.46 18.67
C PRO A 344 4.82 9.39 17.57
N PHE A 345 4.51 8.17 17.98
CA PHE A 345 4.43 7.01 17.08
C PHE A 345 3.56 7.29 15.85
N SER A 346 2.34 7.83 16.03
CA SER A 346 1.41 8.09 14.92
C SER A 346 1.98 9.03 13.86
N ILE A 347 2.57 10.16 14.27
CA ILE A 347 3.21 11.12 13.34
C ILE A 347 4.43 10.49 12.66
N SER A 348 5.26 9.78 13.42
CA SER A 348 6.44 9.10 12.89
C SER A 348 6.03 8.01 11.87
N LYS A 349 4.90 7.33 12.10
CA LYS A 349 4.33 6.33 11.19
C LYS A 349 3.87 6.98 9.88
N GLY A 350 3.07 8.05 9.95
CA GLY A 350 2.64 8.79 8.77
C GLY A 350 3.84 9.31 7.95
N PHE A 351 4.84 9.91 8.60
CA PHE A 351 6.06 10.36 7.94
C PHE A 351 6.83 9.23 7.28
N HIS A 352 6.96 8.07 7.94
CA HIS A 352 7.61 6.89 7.37
C HIS A 352 6.91 6.43 6.08
N LEU A 353 5.59 6.37 6.07
CA LEU A 353 4.78 5.95 4.94
C LEU A 353 4.82 6.96 3.78
N GLN A 354 4.61 8.25 4.08
CA GLN A 354 4.65 9.30 3.06
C GLN A 354 6.01 9.39 2.37
N LEU A 355 7.09 9.39 3.15
CA LEU A 355 8.43 9.48 2.61
C LEU A 355 8.78 8.28 1.74
N ALA A 356 8.31 7.07 2.07
CA ALA A 356 8.49 5.88 1.25
C ALA A 356 7.90 6.09 -0.16
N ILE A 357 6.65 6.55 -0.24
CA ILE A 357 6.00 6.85 -1.52
C ILE A 357 6.72 8.00 -2.24
N PHE A 358 7.09 9.07 -1.54
CA PHE A 358 7.72 10.24 -2.15
C PHE A 358 9.07 9.92 -2.79
N TRP A 359 9.98 9.20 -2.12
CA TRP A 359 11.27 8.93 -2.71
C TRP A 359 11.18 7.91 -3.86
N ILE A 360 10.33 6.88 -3.75
CA ILE A 360 10.09 5.91 -4.82
C ILE A 360 9.50 6.61 -6.05
N ALA A 361 8.40 7.35 -5.88
CA ALA A 361 7.74 8.05 -6.98
C ALA A 361 8.66 9.12 -7.61
N THR A 362 9.44 9.86 -6.79
CA THR A 362 10.40 10.86 -7.30
C THR A 362 11.51 10.22 -8.13
N SER A 363 11.98 9.03 -7.76
CA SER A 363 12.96 8.28 -8.54
C SER A 363 12.41 7.95 -9.94
N TRP A 364 11.17 7.46 -10.01
CA TRP A 364 10.51 7.12 -11.26
C TRP A 364 10.17 8.35 -12.10
N LEU A 365 9.78 9.43 -11.45
CA LEU A 365 9.55 10.74 -12.08
C LEU A 365 10.85 11.25 -12.74
N GLY A 366 11.97 11.18 -12.03
CA GLY A 366 13.30 11.52 -12.56
C GLY A 366 13.69 10.66 -13.76
N MET A 367 13.42 9.35 -13.71
CA MET A 367 13.65 8.44 -14.83
C MET A 367 12.77 8.78 -16.04
N GLY A 368 11.50 9.08 -15.84
CA GLY A 368 10.57 9.49 -16.91
C GLY A 368 11.06 10.76 -17.65
N ILE A 369 11.55 11.75 -16.88
CA ILE A 369 12.16 12.97 -17.45
C ILE A 369 13.43 12.64 -18.24
N PHE A 370 14.31 11.79 -17.67
CA PHE A 370 15.56 11.37 -18.32
C PHE A 370 15.30 10.61 -19.64
N ALA A 371 14.32 9.69 -19.63
CA ALA A 371 14.01 8.86 -20.79
C ALA A 371 13.33 9.63 -21.93
N ALA A 372 12.59 10.68 -21.62
CA ALA A 372 11.74 11.37 -22.58
C ALA A 372 12.50 11.90 -23.84
N PRO A 373 13.68 12.57 -23.73
CA PRO A 373 14.47 12.97 -24.91
C PRO A 373 15.05 11.79 -25.68
N LEU A 374 15.42 10.69 -24.99
CA LEU A 374 15.94 9.47 -25.65
C LEU A 374 14.91 8.86 -26.58
N VAL A 375 13.65 8.80 -26.10
CA VAL A 375 12.52 8.27 -26.84
C VAL A 375 12.07 9.23 -27.95
N GLY A 376 12.01 10.52 -27.64
CA GLY A 376 11.58 11.55 -28.57
C GLY A 376 12.58 11.91 -29.67
N GLY A 377 13.88 11.71 -29.40
CA GLY A 377 14.99 12.08 -30.29
C GLY A 377 15.27 13.58 -30.35
N ARG A 378 14.72 14.35 -29.42
CA ARG A 378 15.01 15.78 -29.24
C ARG A 378 14.50 16.28 -27.89
N GLU A 379 15.09 17.36 -27.39
CA GLU A 379 14.59 18.09 -26.23
C GLU A 379 13.68 19.24 -26.68
N PRO A 380 12.43 19.33 -26.20
CA PRO A 380 11.56 20.48 -26.48
C PRO A 380 12.11 21.79 -25.89
N LYS A 381 11.83 22.93 -26.53
CA LYS A 381 12.22 24.25 -25.99
C LYS A 381 11.66 24.49 -24.59
N ARG A 382 12.45 25.08 -23.69
CA ARG A 382 12.10 25.34 -22.28
C ARG A 382 11.78 24.08 -21.46
N GLN A 383 12.23 22.91 -21.88
CA GLN A 383 12.02 21.67 -21.14
C GLN A 383 12.77 21.71 -19.79
N GLY A 384 14.00 22.20 -19.78
CA GLY A 384 14.80 22.36 -18.58
C GLY A 384 14.18 23.30 -17.55
N LEU A 385 13.45 24.36 -17.97
CA LEU A 385 12.70 25.24 -17.05
C LEU A 385 11.53 24.51 -16.37
N LEU A 386 10.76 23.74 -17.14
CA LEU A 386 9.65 22.96 -16.56
C LEU A 386 10.13 21.92 -15.55
N VAL A 387 11.30 21.31 -15.81
CA VAL A 387 11.95 20.39 -14.87
C VAL A 387 12.36 21.11 -13.59
N ASP A 388 12.85 22.36 -13.66
CA ASP A 388 13.15 23.15 -12.45
C ASP A 388 11.87 23.53 -11.68
N ILE A 389 10.81 23.94 -12.35
CA ILE A 389 9.51 24.26 -11.72
C ILE A 389 8.96 23.04 -10.97
N LEU A 390 8.96 21.88 -11.64
CA LEU A 390 8.49 20.63 -11.02
C LEU A 390 9.35 20.24 -9.81
N PHE A 391 10.66 20.46 -9.87
CA PHE A 391 11.57 20.19 -8.76
C PHE A 391 11.21 21.03 -7.50
N TRP A 392 11.02 22.33 -7.68
CA TRP A 392 10.65 23.19 -6.56
C TRP A 392 9.24 22.92 -6.04
N ALA A 393 8.30 22.60 -6.93
CA ALA A 393 6.97 22.14 -6.53
C ALA A 393 7.03 20.88 -5.66
N LEU A 394 7.91 19.93 -6.01
CA LEU A 394 8.16 18.72 -5.20
C LEU A 394 8.70 19.07 -3.81
N ILE A 395 9.68 19.97 -3.71
CA ILE A 395 10.24 20.41 -2.41
C ILE A 395 9.17 21.02 -1.52
N VAL A 396 8.34 21.90 -2.12
CA VAL A 396 7.23 22.55 -1.39
C VAL A 396 6.18 21.53 -0.96
N LEU A 397 5.84 20.58 -1.85
CA LEU A 397 4.89 19.51 -1.54
C LEU A 397 5.38 18.66 -0.35
N VAL A 398 6.60 18.13 -0.44
CA VAL A 398 7.13 17.22 0.59
C VAL A 398 7.29 17.96 1.92
N GLY A 399 7.96 19.11 1.94
CA GLY A 399 8.17 19.88 3.18
C GLY A 399 6.86 20.40 3.77
N GLY A 400 5.99 20.94 2.90
CA GLY A 400 4.72 21.52 3.34
C GLY A 400 3.73 20.47 3.87
N SER A 401 3.63 19.30 3.21
CA SER A 401 2.73 18.23 3.66
C SER A 401 3.17 17.62 5.00
N MET A 402 4.47 17.39 5.20
CA MET A 402 4.97 16.87 6.48
C MET A 402 4.73 17.87 7.63
N VAL A 403 4.98 19.16 7.41
CA VAL A 403 4.66 20.20 8.39
C VAL A 403 3.15 20.27 8.62
N GLY A 404 2.34 20.20 7.56
CA GLY A 404 0.89 20.20 7.65
C GLY A 404 0.36 19.04 8.48
N GLU A 405 0.83 17.80 8.21
CA GLU A 405 0.46 16.61 8.96
C GLU A 405 0.79 16.75 10.45
N TRP A 406 2.02 17.19 10.76
CA TRP A 406 2.43 17.42 12.15
C TRP A 406 1.52 18.43 12.86
N LEU A 407 1.26 19.59 12.22
CA LEU A 407 0.36 20.61 12.76
C LEU A 407 -1.08 20.10 12.94
N GLY A 408 -1.55 19.26 12.00
CA GLY A 408 -2.88 18.65 12.04
C GLY A 408 -3.03 17.66 13.18
N ALA A 409 -2.13 16.68 13.28
CA ALA A 409 -2.15 15.64 14.29
C ALA A 409 -1.94 16.20 15.72
N LYS A 410 -1.12 17.26 15.88
CA LYS A 410 -0.95 17.99 17.16
C LYS A 410 -2.11 18.95 17.47
N GLY A 411 -3.13 19.03 16.60
CA GLY A 411 -4.34 19.83 16.84
C GLY A 411 -4.21 21.34 16.55
N PHE A 412 -3.04 21.84 16.07
CA PHE A 412 -2.82 23.26 15.82
C PHE A 412 -3.67 23.83 14.66
N LEU A 413 -4.15 23.00 13.75
CA LEU A 413 -4.95 23.43 12.59
C LEU A 413 -6.46 23.52 12.90
N GLY A 414 -6.91 23.15 14.10
CA GLY A 414 -8.31 23.22 14.47
C GLY A 414 -9.22 22.52 13.45
N ASN A 415 -10.19 23.23 12.87
CA ASN A 415 -11.11 22.70 11.86
C ASN A 415 -10.48 22.54 10.47
N ASN A 416 -9.30 23.10 10.24
CA ASN A 416 -8.59 23.01 8.96
C ASN A 416 -7.67 21.77 8.85
N TRP A 417 -7.70 20.87 9.85
CA TRP A 417 -6.85 19.68 9.89
C TRP A 417 -6.96 18.82 8.63
N PHE A 418 -8.17 18.62 8.11
CA PHE A 418 -8.42 17.83 6.90
C PHE A 418 -7.92 18.53 5.62
N LEU A 419 -7.91 19.86 5.60
CA LEU A 419 -7.50 20.62 4.42
C LEU A 419 -5.97 20.73 4.33
N PHE A 420 -5.33 21.24 5.37
CA PHE A 420 -3.90 21.53 5.36
C PHE A 420 -3.05 20.52 6.13
N GLY A 421 -3.66 19.69 6.97
CA GLY A 421 -3.02 18.68 7.79
C GLY A 421 -2.92 17.33 7.08
N HIS A 422 -3.79 16.40 7.44
CA HIS A 422 -3.78 15.00 6.99
C HIS A 422 -5.20 14.44 6.77
N GLN A 423 -5.31 13.20 6.28
CA GLN A 423 -6.61 12.51 6.12
C GLN A 423 -6.97 11.66 7.35
N GLY A 424 -6.01 11.32 8.20
CA GLY A 424 -6.16 10.41 9.34
C GLY A 424 -6.52 8.98 8.93
N MET A 425 -6.07 8.57 7.77
CA MET A 425 -6.21 7.20 7.25
C MET A 425 -4.84 6.72 6.79
N GLU A 426 -4.38 5.64 7.36
CA GLU A 426 -3.06 5.04 7.07
C GLU A 426 -2.81 4.91 5.56
N TYR A 427 -1.61 5.24 5.09
CA TYR A 427 -1.15 5.37 3.71
C TYR A 427 -1.74 6.55 2.91
N ILE A 428 -2.73 7.28 3.41
CA ILE A 428 -3.31 8.46 2.76
C ILE A 428 -3.21 9.65 3.71
N GLU A 429 -1.97 10.03 3.99
CA GLU A 429 -1.66 11.02 5.03
C GLU A 429 -1.89 12.46 4.58
N LEU A 430 -1.74 12.73 3.28
CA LEU A 430 -1.77 14.10 2.76
C LEU A 430 -3.11 14.80 2.98
N GLY A 431 -3.12 15.95 3.64
CA GLY A 431 -4.28 16.83 3.68
C GLY A 431 -4.79 17.21 2.29
N ARG A 432 -6.05 17.52 2.15
CA ARG A 432 -6.74 17.75 0.86
C ARG A 432 -6.02 18.76 -0.06
N PHE A 433 -5.48 19.83 0.51
CA PHE A 433 -4.70 20.82 -0.23
C PHE A 433 -3.45 20.19 -0.86
N TRP A 434 -2.72 19.39 -0.08
CA TRP A 434 -1.50 18.74 -0.53
C TRP A 434 -1.77 17.64 -1.56
N GLN A 435 -2.92 16.96 -1.45
CA GLN A 435 -3.38 16.01 -2.48
C GLN A 435 -3.61 16.72 -3.83
N VAL A 436 -4.20 17.92 -3.81
CA VAL A 436 -4.40 18.72 -5.03
C VAL A 436 -3.05 19.13 -5.62
N ILE A 437 -2.10 19.61 -4.78
CA ILE A 437 -0.75 19.97 -5.25
C ILE A 437 -0.02 18.76 -5.84
N LEU A 438 -0.13 17.58 -5.21
CA LEU A 438 0.44 16.34 -5.75
C LEU A 438 -0.18 15.97 -7.11
N ALA A 439 -1.50 16.01 -7.23
CA ALA A 439 -2.20 15.74 -8.49
C ALA A 439 -1.75 16.71 -9.61
N LEU A 440 -1.65 18.01 -9.31
CA LEU A 440 -1.14 19.00 -10.25
C LEU A 440 0.33 18.73 -10.61
N GLY A 441 1.16 18.36 -9.66
CA GLY A 441 2.55 17.97 -9.90
C GLY A 441 2.67 16.77 -10.84
N MET A 442 1.85 15.73 -10.66
CA MET A 442 1.79 14.57 -11.56
C MET A 442 1.30 14.94 -12.97
N LEU A 443 0.35 15.87 -13.10
CA LEU A 443 -0.09 16.37 -14.42
C LEU A 443 1.01 17.19 -15.12
N ILE A 444 1.76 18.02 -14.38
CA ILE A 444 2.93 18.74 -14.92
C ILE A 444 4.00 17.74 -15.36
N TRP A 445 4.29 16.72 -14.57
CA TRP A 445 5.22 15.66 -14.95
C TRP A 445 4.76 14.93 -16.22
N LEU A 446 3.50 14.52 -16.30
CA LEU A 446 2.93 13.88 -17.48
C LEU A 446 3.05 14.78 -18.73
N PHE A 447 2.81 16.09 -18.57
CA PHE A 447 2.99 17.07 -19.65
C PHE A 447 4.45 17.16 -20.11
N ILE A 448 5.42 17.18 -19.17
CA ILE A 448 6.86 17.17 -19.47
C ILE A 448 7.24 15.90 -20.26
N VAL A 449 6.82 14.73 -19.80
CA VAL A 449 7.06 13.45 -20.46
C VAL A 449 6.43 13.42 -21.84
N PHE A 450 5.14 13.76 -21.95
CA PHE A 450 4.42 13.81 -23.24
C PHE A 450 5.12 14.69 -24.27
N ARG A 451 5.52 15.90 -23.89
CA ARG A 451 6.27 16.80 -24.78
C ARG A 451 7.57 16.17 -25.27
N GLY A 452 8.27 15.51 -24.37
CA GLY A 452 9.54 14.83 -24.68
C GLY A 452 9.36 13.66 -25.65
N ILE A 453 8.35 12.80 -25.44
CA ILE A 453 8.14 11.58 -26.24
C ILE A 453 7.28 11.77 -27.49
N LYS A 454 6.61 12.93 -27.68
CA LYS A 454 5.62 13.17 -28.73
C LYS A 454 6.09 12.81 -30.16
N SER A 455 7.35 13.09 -30.48
CA SER A 455 7.91 12.73 -31.79
C SER A 455 8.15 11.22 -31.91
N GLY A 456 8.52 10.55 -30.82
CA GLY A 456 8.65 9.09 -30.77
C GLY A 456 7.30 8.39 -30.98
N LEU A 457 6.24 8.87 -30.33
CA LEU A 457 4.87 8.36 -30.52
C LEU A 457 4.41 8.45 -31.98
N LYS A 458 4.81 9.52 -32.70
CA LYS A 458 4.49 9.67 -34.13
C LYS A 458 5.29 8.77 -35.04
N ARG A 459 6.55 8.44 -34.67
CA ARG A 459 7.41 7.54 -35.44
C ARG A 459 7.02 6.08 -35.28
N GLU A 460 6.52 5.70 -34.12
CA GLU A 460 6.10 4.33 -33.86
C GLU A 460 4.82 4.01 -34.63
N SER A 461 4.94 3.18 -35.68
CA SER A 461 3.83 2.81 -36.56
C SER A 461 2.76 1.97 -35.83
N ASP A 462 3.16 1.17 -34.85
CA ASP A 462 2.26 0.38 -34.02
C ASP A 462 1.82 1.17 -32.79
N LYS A 463 0.55 1.59 -32.72
CA LYS A 463 -0.06 2.29 -31.59
C LYS A 463 -0.08 1.52 -30.27
N GLY A 464 0.44 0.33 -30.21
CA GLY A 464 0.65 -0.49 -29.02
C GLY A 464 2.10 -0.91 -28.84
N GLY A 465 3.05 -0.24 -29.49
CA GLY A 465 4.46 -0.48 -29.28
C GLY A 465 4.96 0.04 -27.92
N LEU A 466 6.25 -0.16 -27.65
CA LEU A 466 6.86 0.11 -26.35
C LEU A 466 6.70 1.58 -25.90
N ILE A 467 6.79 2.54 -26.84
CA ILE A 467 6.65 3.97 -26.54
C ILE A 467 5.21 4.31 -26.12
N HIS A 468 4.22 3.71 -26.79
CA HIS A 468 2.81 3.88 -26.43
C HIS A 468 2.51 3.26 -25.05
N LEU A 469 3.07 2.08 -24.73
CA LEU A 469 2.92 1.46 -23.42
C LEU A 469 3.51 2.34 -22.30
N LEU A 470 4.71 2.91 -22.51
CA LEU A 470 5.30 3.90 -21.59
C LEU A 470 4.38 5.11 -21.38
N PHE A 471 3.77 5.60 -22.43
CA PHE A 471 2.86 6.75 -22.34
C PHE A 471 1.56 6.41 -21.62
N TYR A 472 0.94 5.27 -21.94
CA TYR A 472 -0.30 4.84 -21.28
C TYR A 472 -0.10 4.55 -19.80
N SER A 473 1.01 3.88 -19.42
CA SER A 473 1.34 3.69 -18.02
C SER A 473 1.60 5.01 -17.29
N SER A 474 2.21 5.99 -17.95
CA SER A 474 2.42 7.34 -17.39
C SER A 474 1.10 8.10 -17.18
N ILE A 475 0.10 7.95 -18.07
CA ILE A 475 -1.25 8.54 -17.90
C ILE A 475 -1.98 7.89 -16.72
N ALA A 476 -1.84 6.59 -16.55
CA ALA A 476 -2.54 5.85 -15.50
C ALA A 476 -2.15 6.35 -14.08
N ILE A 477 -0.92 6.82 -13.87
CA ILE A 477 -0.45 7.32 -12.58
C ILE A 477 -1.33 8.47 -12.03
N PRO A 478 -1.46 9.65 -12.69
CA PRO A 478 -2.32 10.71 -12.18
C PRO A 478 -3.81 10.36 -12.23
N LEU A 479 -4.24 9.51 -13.18
CA LEU A 479 -5.63 9.11 -13.31
C LEU A 479 -6.14 8.35 -12.10
N PHE A 480 -5.42 7.31 -11.66
CA PHE A 480 -5.85 6.47 -10.54
C PHE A 480 -5.69 7.16 -9.18
N TYR A 481 -4.73 8.07 -9.05
CA TYR A 481 -4.66 8.92 -7.86
C TYR A 481 -5.94 9.75 -7.62
N GLY A 482 -6.73 9.99 -8.66
CA GLY A 482 -8.02 10.66 -8.56
C GLY A 482 -8.99 10.03 -7.56
N ALA A 483 -8.86 8.73 -7.24
CA ALA A 483 -9.67 8.05 -6.23
C ALA A 483 -9.54 8.68 -4.83
N ALA A 484 -8.41 9.33 -4.52
CA ALA A 484 -8.20 10.04 -3.25
C ALA A 484 -9.21 11.15 -2.97
N PHE A 485 -9.91 11.64 -4.00
CA PHE A 485 -10.90 12.72 -3.88
C PHE A 485 -12.33 12.23 -3.65
N PHE A 486 -12.59 10.92 -3.65
CA PHE A 486 -13.96 10.37 -3.59
C PHE A 486 -14.49 10.14 -2.17
N PHE A 487 -13.73 10.47 -1.14
CA PHE A 487 -14.16 10.36 0.25
C PHE A 487 -13.69 11.55 1.10
N ASN A 488 -14.33 11.70 2.25
CA ASN A 488 -14.05 12.72 3.26
C ASN A 488 -14.41 12.15 4.65
N PRO A 489 -14.15 12.88 5.77
CA PRO A 489 -14.42 12.37 7.11
C PRO A 489 -15.88 11.99 7.41
N GLY A 490 -16.85 12.54 6.66
CA GLY A 490 -18.28 12.16 6.79
C GLY A 490 -18.66 10.90 6.01
N THR A 491 -17.83 10.42 5.09
CA THR A 491 -18.08 9.21 4.33
C THR A 491 -18.04 7.99 5.28
N ASN A 492 -18.98 7.04 5.11
CA ASN A 492 -18.96 5.80 5.92
C ASN A 492 -17.59 5.11 5.80
N ILE A 493 -17.05 4.64 6.94
CA ILE A 493 -15.69 4.07 7.01
C ILE A 493 -15.46 2.95 5.99
N THR A 494 -16.42 2.06 5.77
CA THR A 494 -16.35 0.99 4.77
C THR A 494 -16.22 1.55 3.34
N MET A 495 -16.93 2.64 3.01
CA MET A 495 -16.81 3.28 1.69
C MET A 495 -15.55 4.13 1.57
N SER A 496 -15.10 4.78 2.66
CA SER A 496 -13.80 5.45 2.68
C SER A 496 -12.68 4.44 2.42
N ASP A 497 -12.78 3.28 3.05
CA ASP A 497 -11.83 2.19 2.91
C ASP A 497 -11.86 1.55 1.51
N PHE A 498 -13.05 1.44 0.87
CA PHE A 498 -13.15 1.04 -0.52
C PHE A 498 -12.31 1.94 -1.44
N TRP A 499 -12.43 3.28 -1.34
CA TRP A 499 -11.65 4.22 -2.14
C TRP A 499 -10.19 4.33 -1.70
N ARG A 500 -9.90 4.15 -0.39
CA ARG A 500 -8.54 4.08 0.15
C ARG A 500 -7.74 2.97 -0.53
N TRP A 501 -8.32 1.79 -0.71
CA TRP A 501 -7.66 0.66 -1.36
C TRP A 501 -7.49 0.85 -2.88
N TRP A 502 -8.26 1.73 -3.51
CA TRP A 502 -7.95 2.17 -4.87
C TRP A 502 -6.61 2.92 -4.95
N ILE A 503 -6.18 3.56 -3.87
CA ILE A 503 -4.86 4.19 -3.80
C ILE A 503 -3.80 3.17 -3.37
N ILE A 504 -4.02 2.45 -2.29
CA ILE A 504 -3.00 1.58 -1.69
C ILE A 504 -2.74 0.35 -2.58
N HIS A 505 -3.80 -0.31 -3.06
CA HIS A 505 -3.68 -1.50 -3.89
C HIS A 505 -3.64 -1.18 -5.39
N LEU A 506 -4.67 -0.53 -5.97
CA LEU A 506 -4.69 -0.32 -7.42
C LEU A 506 -3.65 0.68 -7.91
N TRP A 507 -3.46 1.79 -7.23
CA TRP A 507 -2.48 2.78 -7.66
C TRP A 507 -1.05 2.36 -7.35
N VAL A 508 -0.76 1.92 -6.11
CA VAL A 508 0.59 1.49 -5.69
C VAL A 508 0.92 0.10 -6.23
N GLU A 509 0.13 -0.92 -5.97
CA GLU A 509 0.45 -2.28 -6.40
C GLU A 509 0.14 -2.52 -7.87
N GLY A 510 -1.04 -2.09 -8.35
CA GLY A 510 -1.44 -2.33 -9.74
C GLY A 510 -0.77 -1.39 -10.74
N ILE A 511 -1.02 -0.08 -10.66
CA ILE A 511 -0.55 0.89 -11.67
C ILE A 511 0.96 1.13 -11.60
N PHE A 512 1.53 1.17 -10.40
CA PHE A 512 2.99 1.26 -10.26
C PHE A 512 3.67 0.02 -10.81
N GLU A 513 3.11 -1.17 -10.64
CA GLU A 513 3.66 -2.39 -11.21
C GLU A 513 3.54 -2.41 -12.75
N VAL A 514 2.41 -1.95 -13.31
CA VAL A 514 2.26 -1.73 -14.76
C VAL A 514 3.37 -0.81 -15.28
N PHE A 515 3.61 0.31 -14.60
CA PHE A 515 4.67 1.25 -14.98
C PHE A 515 6.05 0.60 -14.85
N ALA A 516 6.32 -0.11 -13.74
CA ALA A 516 7.59 -0.79 -13.48
C ALA A 516 7.89 -1.85 -14.56
N VAL A 517 6.94 -2.72 -14.90
CA VAL A 517 7.10 -3.74 -15.95
C VAL A 517 7.43 -3.11 -17.30
N VAL A 518 6.75 -2.04 -17.66
CA VAL A 518 7.00 -1.33 -18.94
C VAL A 518 8.37 -0.65 -18.92
N VAL A 519 8.76 -0.01 -17.82
CA VAL A 519 10.08 0.67 -17.69
C VAL A 519 11.21 -0.36 -17.64
N ILE A 520 11.06 -1.49 -16.95
CA ILE A 520 12.06 -2.58 -16.96
C ILE A 520 12.27 -3.06 -18.39
N GLY A 521 11.20 -3.36 -19.12
CA GLY A 521 11.29 -3.74 -20.54
C GLY A 521 11.98 -2.68 -21.39
N PHE A 522 11.65 -1.40 -21.17
CA PHE A 522 12.34 -0.29 -21.84
C PHE A 522 13.84 -0.23 -21.52
N LEU A 523 14.23 -0.36 -20.26
CA LEU A 523 15.64 -0.36 -19.85
C LEU A 523 16.42 -1.51 -20.48
N LEU A 524 15.85 -2.71 -20.51
CA LEU A 524 16.49 -3.88 -21.09
C LEU A 524 16.72 -3.70 -22.61
N VAL A 525 15.76 -3.09 -23.31
CA VAL A 525 15.92 -2.72 -24.73
C VAL A 525 17.00 -1.64 -24.89
N GLN A 526 17.03 -0.60 -24.03
CA GLN A 526 18.05 0.45 -24.07
C GLN A 526 19.47 -0.09 -23.78
N MET A 527 19.57 -1.07 -22.92
CA MET A 527 20.83 -1.77 -22.61
C MET A 527 21.22 -2.79 -23.69
N ASN A 528 20.46 -2.93 -24.78
CA ASN A 528 20.65 -3.91 -25.86
C ASN A 528 20.68 -5.37 -25.36
N LEU A 529 19.98 -5.67 -24.30
CA LEU A 529 19.87 -7.04 -23.77
C LEU A 529 18.81 -7.85 -24.50
N VAL A 530 17.68 -7.22 -24.84
CA VAL A 530 16.52 -7.89 -25.42
C VAL A 530 15.96 -7.17 -26.65
N THR A 531 15.28 -7.89 -27.52
CA THR A 531 14.65 -7.29 -28.72
C THR A 531 13.36 -6.60 -28.35
N LYS A 532 13.09 -5.42 -28.94
CA LYS A 532 11.85 -4.66 -28.75
C LYS A 532 10.58 -5.49 -29.00
N LYS A 533 10.57 -6.29 -30.07
CA LYS A 533 9.41 -7.11 -30.48
C LYS A 533 9.05 -8.18 -29.46
N SER A 534 10.04 -8.90 -28.91
CA SER A 534 9.79 -9.89 -27.88
C SER A 534 9.35 -9.22 -26.58
N THR A 535 9.99 -8.11 -26.21
CA THR A 535 9.67 -7.30 -25.00
C THR A 535 8.20 -6.84 -25.01
N VAL A 536 7.75 -6.20 -26.10
CA VAL A 536 6.36 -5.74 -26.21
C VAL A 536 5.37 -6.91 -26.07
N ARG A 537 5.66 -8.06 -26.66
CA ARG A 537 4.81 -9.25 -26.54
C ARG A 537 4.76 -9.78 -25.11
N THR A 538 5.90 -9.86 -24.44
CA THR A 538 6.00 -10.29 -23.05
C THR A 538 5.27 -9.33 -22.12
N ILE A 539 5.44 -8.00 -22.30
CA ILE A 539 4.72 -7.00 -21.54
C ILE A 539 3.19 -7.17 -21.69
N TYR A 540 2.67 -7.32 -22.91
CA TYR A 540 1.22 -7.55 -23.08
C TYR A 540 0.72 -8.78 -22.35
N PHE A 541 1.50 -9.87 -22.37
CA PHE A 541 1.14 -11.08 -21.66
C PHE A 541 1.14 -10.88 -20.13
N GLN A 542 2.21 -10.29 -19.60
CA GLN A 542 2.33 -10.00 -18.18
C GLN A 542 1.23 -9.03 -17.69
N LEU A 543 0.99 -7.92 -18.41
CA LEU A 543 -0.06 -6.97 -18.06
C LEU A 543 -1.47 -7.58 -18.11
N THR A 544 -1.72 -8.51 -19.03
CA THR A 544 -3.01 -9.20 -19.08
C THR A 544 -3.26 -10.01 -17.82
N ILE A 545 -2.25 -10.74 -17.34
CA ILE A 545 -2.38 -11.53 -16.11
C ILE A 545 -2.45 -10.59 -14.90
N LEU A 546 -1.53 -9.64 -14.80
CA LEU A 546 -1.45 -8.69 -13.68
C LEU A 546 -2.75 -7.91 -13.48
N LEU A 547 -3.28 -7.29 -14.54
CA LEU A 547 -4.51 -6.51 -14.46
C LEU A 547 -5.77 -7.39 -14.37
N GLY A 548 -5.69 -8.63 -14.86
CA GLY A 548 -6.75 -9.62 -14.72
C GLY A 548 -6.87 -10.14 -13.29
N SER A 549 -5.76 -10.31 -12.59
CA SER A 549 -5.75 -10.73 -11.19
C SER A 549 -5.84 -9.52 -10.24
N GLY A 550 -4.96 -8.53 -10.35
CA GLY A 550 -4.81 -7.46 -9.37
C GLY A 550 -5.99 -6.52 -9.26
N VAL A 551 -6.72 -6.22 -10.35
CA VAL A 551 -7.87 -5.30 -10.26
C VAL A 551 -9.01 -5.90 -9.41
N ILE A 552 -9.30 -7.18 -9.55
CA ILE A 552 -10.32 -7.85 -8.74
C ILE A 552 -9.71 -8.33 -7.42
N GLY A 553 -8.42 -8.64 -7.42
CA GLY A 553 -7.63 -9.03 -6.24
C GLY A 553 -7.72 -8.04 -5.09
N ILE A 554 -7.90 -6.73 -5.37
CA ILE A 554 -8.18 -5.71 -4.34
C ILE A 554 -9.24 -6.16 -3.32
N GLY A 555 -10.13 -7.07 -3.69
CA GLY A 555 -11.17 -7.61 -2.83
C GLY A 555 -10.66 -8.26 -1.54
N HIS A 556 -9.39 -8.70 -1.49
CA HIS A 556 -8.83 -9.25 -0.26
C HIS A 556 -8.72 -8.22 0.88
N HIS A 557 -8.70 -6.93 0.57
CA HIS A 557 -8.78 -5.86 1.56
C HIS A 557 -10.20 -5.57 2.05
N TYR A 558 -11.21 -6.22 1.48
CA TYR A 558 -12.63 -5.98 1.83
C TYR A 558 -13.26 -7.12 2.64
N TYR A 559 -12.50 -8.13 3.06
CA TYR A 559 -13.04 -9.31 3.73
C TYR A 559 -13.81 -8.99 5.01
N TYR A 560 -13.29 -8.06 5.84
CA TYR A 560 -13.77 -7.88 7.22
C TYR A 560 -14.11 -6.42 7.56
N ASN A 561 -14.06 -5.51 6.61
CA ASN A 561 -14.24 -4.07 6.80
C ASN A 561 -15.72 -3.59 6.71
N GLY A 562 -16.68 -4.48 6.78
CA GLY A 562 -18.11 -4.18 6.61
C GLY A 562 -18.64 -4.44 5.21
N SER A 563 -17.82 -4.97 4.29
CA SER A 563 -18.21 -5.37 2.93
C SER A 563 -18.89 -6.74 2.91
N SER A 564 -19.62 -7.05 1.82
CA SER A 564 -20.32 -8.32 1.67
C SER A 564 -19.37 -9.50 1.53
N GLU A 565 -19.84 -10.71 1.90
CA GLU A 565 -19.08 -11.95 1.85
C GLU A 565 -18.58 -12.35 0.44
N VAL A 566 -19.20 -11.84 -0.62
CA VAL A 566 -18.77 -12.10 -2.00
C VAL A 566 -17.30 -11.75 -2.26
N TRP A 567 -16.78 -10.78 -1.50
CA TRP A 567 -15.37 -10.37 -1.61
C TRP A 567 -14.40 -11.42 -1.07
N ILE A 568 -14.83 -12.27 -0.11
CA ILE A 568 -14.02 -13.40 0.38
C ILE A 568 -13.65 -14.33 -0.78
N GLY A 569 -14.61 -14.66 -1.65
CA GLY A 569 -14.34 -15.48 -2.82
C GLY A 569 -13.57 -14.75 -3.92
N LEU A 570 -14.06 -13.61 -4.36
CA LEU A 570 -13.43 -12.86 -5.45
C LEU A 570 -12.01 -12.40 -5.07
N GLY A 571 -11.86 -11.78 -3.89
CA GLY A 571 -10.56 -11.29 -3.43
C GLY A 571 -9.54 -12.42 -3.31
N SER A 572 -9.88 -13.54 -2.66
CA SER A 572 -8.93 -14.63 -2.43
C SER A 572 -8.46 -15.30 -3.73
N VAL A 573 -9.38 -15.60 -4.64
CA VAL A 573 -9.02 -16.25 -5.92
C VAL A 573 -8.14 -15.35 -6.76
N PHE A 574 -8.54 -14.09 -6.97
CA PHE A 574 -7.84 -13.19 -7.87
C PHE A 574 -6.52 -12.70 -7.28
N SER A 575 -6.45 -12.42 -5.98
CA SER A 575 -5.20 -12.07 -5.31
C SER A 575 -4.18 -13.23 -5.34
N CYS A 576 -4.61 -14.48 -5.12
CA CYS A 576 -3.71 -15.62 -5.26
C CYS A 576 -3.08 -15.72 -6.65
N LEU A 577 -3.79 -15.35 -7.71
CA LEU A 577 -3.29 -15.39 -9.08
C LEU A 577 -2.20 -14.34 -9.37
N GLU A 578 -2.05 -13.32 -8.54
CA GLU A 578 -0.98 -12.32 -8.66
C GLU A 578 0.43 -12.91 -8.50
N VAL A 579 0.58 -14.03 -7.81
CA VAL A 579 1.86 -14.75 -7.69
C VAL A 579 2.41 -15.19 -9.07
N ILE A 580 1.55 -15.36 -10.06
CA ILE A 580 1.91 -15.91 -11.39
C ILE A 580 2.79 -14.93 -12.19
N PRO A 581 2.38 -13.66 -12.45
CA PRO A 581 3.23 -12.71 -13.15
C PRO A 581 4.54 -12.45 -12.41
N LEU A 582 4.53 -12.48 -11.08
CA LEU A 582 5.71 -12.30 -10.24
C LEU A 582 6.72 -13.44 -10.43
N THR A 583 6.25 -14.67 -10.56
CA THR A 583 7.10 -15.83 -10.85
C THR A 583 7.73 -15.74 -12.24
N LEU A 584 6.96 -15.30 -13.26
CA LEU A 584 7.47 -15.11 -14.61
C LEU A 584 8.59 -14.06 -14.66
N LEU A 585 8.48 -13.00 -13.88
CA LEU A 585 9.51 -11.95 -13.82
C LEU A 585 10.85 -12.49 -13.27
N VAL A 586 10.82 -13.42 -12.32
CA VAL A 586 12.04 -14.07 -11.79
C VAL A 586 12.70 -14.94 -12.86
N LEU A 587 11.90 -15.70 -13.64
CA LEU A 587 12.44 -16.51 -14.73
C LEU A 587 13.10 -15.64 -15.80
N GLU A 588 12.47 -14.52 -16.17
CA GLU A 588 13.05 -13.55 -17.09
C GLU A 588 14.34 -12.92 -16.54
N ALA A 589 14.36 -12.54 -15.26
CA ALA A 589 15.54 -11.98 -14.61
C ALA A 589 16.72 -12.97 -14.59
N TYR A 590 16.46 -14.26 -14.44
CA TYR A 590 17.50 -15.29 -14.47
C TYR A 590 18.15 -15.42 -15.88
N GLU A 591 17.35 -15.42 -16.94
CA GLU A 591 17.87 -15.43 -18.31
C GLU A 591 18.69 -14.15 -18.60
N GLN A 592 18.22 -13.01 -18.16
CA GLN A 592 18.92 -11.73 -18.31
C GLN A 592 20.23 -11.69 -17.49
N TYR A 593 20.28 -12.34 -16.34
CA TYR A 593 21.50 -12.47 -15.54
C TYR A 593 22.62 -13.18 -16.33
N LYS A 594 22.28 -14.24 -17.06
CA LYS A 594 23.23 -14.92 -17.95
C LYS A 594 23.75 -13.97 -19.03
N MET A 595 22.85 -13.24 -19.70
CA MET A 595 23.21 -12.26 -20.73
C MET A 595 24.16 -11.19 -20.18
N MET A 596 23.89 -10.65 -18.98
CA MET A 596 24.80 -9.70 -18.33
C MET A 596 26.18 -10.30 -18.04
N LYS A 597 26.22 -11.56 -17.60
CA LYS A 597 27.48 -12.26 -17.29
C LYS A 597 28.33 -12.46 -18.57
N ASP A 598 27.69 -12.78 -19.68
CA ASP A 598 28.35 -12.94 -20.98
C ASP A 598 28.93 -11.62 -21.51
N GLY A 599 28.30 -10.48 -21.19
CA GLY A 599 28.82 -9.13 -21.47
C GLY A 599 30.12 -8.74 -20.73
N GLY A 600 30.46 -9.44 -19.65
CA GLY A 600 31.72 -9.33 -18.93
C GLY A 600 32.05 -7.91 -18.45
N HIS A 601 33.29 -7.46 -18.71
CA HIS A 601 33.79 -6.14 -18.28
C HIS A 601 33.18 -4.96 -19.06
N HIS A 602 32.59 -5.21 -20.22
CA HIS A 602 32.07 -4.17 -21.12
C HIS A 602 30.65 -3.73 -20.75
N PHE A 603 29.96 -4.40 -19.80
CA PHE A 603 28.63 -4.03 -19.36
C PHE A 603 28.68 -2.92 -18.28
N PRO A 604 28.24 -1.67 -18.59
CA PRO A 604 28.42 -0.52 -17.71
C PRO A 604 27.35 -0.38 -16.63
N TYR A 605 26.27 -1.17 -16.68
CA TYR A 605 25.11 -1.05 -15.81
C TYR A 605 25.00 -2.18 -14.76
N LYS A 606 26.15 -2.71 -14.30
CA LYS A 606 26.18 -3.83 -13.34
C LYS A 606 25.39 -3.53 -12.06
N ALA A 607 25.60 -2.34 -11.50
CA ALA A 607 24.92 -1.94 -10.28
C ALA A 607 23.39 -1.87 -10.48
N THR A 608 22.93 -1.21 -11.54
CA THR A 608 21.52 -1.20 -11.95
C THR A 608 20.94 -2.61 -11.99
N PHE A 609 21.68 -3.52 -12.60
CA PHE A 609 21.21 -4.87 -12.83
C PHE A 609 21.13 -5.70 -11.55
N TRP A 610 22.05 -5.53 -10.58
CA TRP A 610 21.95 -6.17 -9.27
C TRP A 610 20.65 -5.78 -8.55
N PHE A 611 20.27 -4.50 -8.62
CA PHE A 611 19.01 -4.04 -8.02
C PHE A 611 17.78 -4.53 -8.80
N LEU A 612 17.84 -4.68 -10.13
CA LEU A 612 16.76 -5.32 -10.90
C LEU A 612 16.57 -6.79 -10.53
N ILE A 613 17.66 -7.54 -10.31
CA ILE A 613 17.58 -8.92 -9.82
C ILE A 613 16.97 -8.96 -8.41
N SER A 614 17.41 -8.04 -7.52
CA SER A 614 16.83 -7.93 -6.18
C SER A 614 15.33 -7.65 -6.25
N THR A 615 14.90 -6.73 -7.12
CA THR A 615 13.49 -6.47 -7.41
C THR A 615 12.73 -7.75 -7.76
N ALA A 616 13.26 -8.54 -8.69
CA ALA A 616 12.59 -9.78 -9.13
C ALA A 616 12.50 -10.83 -8.01
N ILE A 617 13.56 -10.99 -7.21
CA ILE A 617 13.54 -11.93 -6.08
C ILE A 617 12.52 -11.50 -5.02
N TRP A 618 12.53 -10.22 -4.62
CA TRP A 618 11.58 -9.71 -3.65
C TRP A 618 10.15 -9.67 -4.20
N ASN A 619 9.98 -9.51 -5.51
CA ASN A 619 8.68 -9.59 -6.15
C ASN A 619 8.05 -10.98 -5.97
N LEU A 620 8.84 -12.05 -6.11
CA LEU A 620 8.34 -13.40 -5.83
C LEU A 620 8.17 -13.63 -4.31
N VAL A 621 9.17 -13.32 -3.50
CA VAL A 621 9.20 -13.69 -2.08
C VAL A 621 8.36 -12.71 -1.25
N GLY A 622 8.61 -11.41 -1.37
CA GLY A 622 7.98 -10.36 -0.56
C GLY A 622 6.55 -10.07 -0.99
N ALA A 623 6.34 -9.79 -2.28
CA ALA A 623 5.00 -9.51 -2.80
C ALA A 623 4.21 -10.81 -3.03
N GLY A 624 4.79 -11.78 -3.74
CA GLY A 624 4.09 -13.01 -4.12
C GLY A 624 3.82 -13.96 -2.95
N VAL A 625 4.87 -14.56 -2.38
CA VAL A 625 4.70 -15.62 -1.37
C VAL A 625 4.12 -15.09 -0.06
N LEU A 626 4.64 -13.97 0.46
CA LEU A 626 4.12 -13.39 1.71
C LEU A 626 2.72 -12.81 1.50
N GLY A 627 2.44 -12.15 0.36
CA GLY A 627 1.11 -11.66 0.03
C GLY A 627 0.09 -12.79 -0.09
N PHE A 628 0.44 -13.88 -0.79
CA PHE A 628 -0.40 -15.07 -0.86
C PHE A 628 -0.72 -15.62 0.52
N LEU A 629 0.27 -15.71 1.42
CA LEU A 629 0.08 -16.26 2.76
C LEU A 629 -0.97 -15.47 3.54
N ILE A 630 -0.89 -14.14 3.56
CA ILE A 630 -1.80 -13.29 4.34
C ILE A 630 -3.18 -13.09 3.68
N ASN A 631 -3.27 -13.32 2.36
CA ASN A 631 -4.50 -13.10 1.59
C ASN A 631 -5.47 -14.28 1.61
N LEU A 632 -5.04 -15.45 2.09
CA LEU A 632 -5.96 -16.58 2.30
C LEU A 632 -6.98 -16.22 3.39
N PRO A 633 -8.29 -16.23 3.11
CA PRO A 633 -9.29 -15.76 4.08
C PRO A 633 -9.21 -16.41 5.46
N ALA A 634 -8.87 -17.70 5.53
CA ALA A 634 -8.72 -18.41 6.80
C ALA A 634 -7.49 -17.94 7.60
N VAL A 635 -6.41 -17.54 6.93
CA VAL A 635 -5.24 -16.94 7.59
C VAL A 635 -5.54 -15.50 7.95
N SER A 636 -6.07 -14.72 7.00
CA SER A 636 -6.44 -13.32 7.18
C SER A 636 -7.42 -13.13 8.33
N TYR A 637 -8.32 -14.09 8.59
CA TYR A 637 -9.28 -14.03 9.70
C TYR A 637 -8.61 -13.84 11.08
N PHE A 638 -7.42 -14.38 11.28
CA PHE A 638 -6.68 -14.27 12.53
C PHE A 638 -5.52 -13.26 12.46
N GLU A 639 -4.99 -12.98 11.24
CA GLU A 639 -3.79 -12.15 11.10
C GLU A 639 -4.09 -10.72 10.64
N HIS A 640 -5.30 -10.43 10.15
CA HIS A 640 -5.64 -9.13 9.58
C HIS A 640 -5.32 -7.98 10.54
N GLY A 641 -4.40 -7.08 10.14
CA GLY A 641 -3.91 -6.02 11.01
C GLY A 641 -2.86 -6.46 12.06
N GLN A 642 -2.04 -7.45 11.76
CA GLN A 642 -0.93 -7.92 12.61
C GLN A 642 0.42 -7.85 11.89
N PHE A 643 1.51 -8.31 12.54
CA PHE A 643 2.89 -8.16 12.06
C PHE A 643 3.22 -8.95 10.78
N LEU A 644 2.39 -9.91 10.35
CA LEU A 644 2.54 -10.55 9.04
C LEU A 644 2.29 -9.57 7.89
N THR A 645 1.36 -8.64 8.07
CA THR A 645 1.07 -7.58 7.09
C THR A 645 2.29 -6.68 6.85
N PRO A 646 2.98 -6.07 7.84
CA PRO A 646 4.20 -5.30 7.58
C PRO A 646 5.38 -6.17 7.12
N ALA A 647 5.43 -7.47 7.40
CA ALA A 647 6.42 -8.36 6.80
C ALA A 647 6.25 -8.41 5.27
N HIS A 648 5.02 -8.61 4.80
CA HIS A 648 4.67 -8.49 3.37
C HIS A 648 4.93 -7.07 2.85
N GLY A 649 4.47 -6.04 3.55
CA GLY A 649 4.61 -4.64 3.15
C GLY A 649 6.07 -4.20 2.95
N HIS A 650 7.00 -4.57 3.84
CA HIS A 650 8.43 -4.28 3.65
C HIS A 650 9.01 -5.07 2.47
N GLY A 651 8.64 -6.35 2.30
CA GLY A 651 9.05 -7.15 1.16
C GLY A 651 8.57 -6.60 -0.17
N ALA A 652 7.33 -6.11 -0.25
CA ALA A 652 6.75 -5.52 -1.44
C ALA A 652 7.25 -4.08 -1.67
N MET A 653 7.05 -3.16 -0.71
CA MET A 653 7.37 -1.75 -0.92
C MET A 653 8.86 -1.50 -1.05
N MET A 654 9.68 -1.97 -0.12
CA MET A 654 11.14 -1.78 -0.19
C MET A 654 11.80 -2.79 -1.13
N GLY A 655 11.39 -4.07 -1.05
CA GLY A 655 12.01 -5.14 -1.83
C GLY A 655 11.72 -5.03 -3.32
N VAL A 656 10.50 -4.64 -3.72
CA VAL A 656 10.14 -4.47 -5.14
C VAL A 656 10.33 -3.03 -5.57
N TYR A 657 9.50 -2.12 -5.08
CA TYR A 657 9.48 -0.75 -5.60
C TYR A 657 10.70 0.05 -5.18
N GLY A 658 11.22 -0.16 -3.97
CA GLY A 658 12.44 0.47 -3.50
C GLY A 658 13.67 0.01 -4.27
N MET A 659 13.87 -1.30 -4.45
CA MET A 659 15.00 -1.82 -5.23
C MET A 659 14.90 -1.38 -6.69
N PHE A 660 13.70 -1.38 -7.27
CA PHE A 660 13.49 -0.85 -8.63
C PHE A 660 13.75 0.65 -8.72
N ALA A 661 13.33 1.44 -7.74
CA ALA A 661 13.61 2.88 -7.69
C ALA A 661 15.12 3.15 -7.63
N ILE A 662 15.89 2.36 -6.86
CA ILE A 662 17.36 2.44 -6.84
C ILE A 662 17.95 2.01 -8.18
N ALA A 663 17.40 1.00 -8.83
CA ALA A 663 17.87 0.56 -10.15
C ALA A 663 17.76 1.68 -11.19
N VAL A 664 16.59 2.34 -11.31
CA VAL A 664 16.39 3.45 -12.27
C VAL A 664 17.17 4.70 -11.88
N TRP A 665 17.33 4.97 -10.59
CA TRP A 665 18.20 6.02 -10.07
C TRP A 665 19.68 5.81 -10.50
N LEU A 666 20.23 4.62 -10.25
CA LEU A 666 21.60 4.29 -10.64
C LEU A 666 21.76 4.24 -12.16
N TYR A 667 20.77 3.73 -12.91
CA TYR A 667 20.80 3.81 -14.37
C TYR A 667 20.93 5.25 -14.87
N THR A 668 20.10 6.15 -14.33
CA THR A 668 20.11 7.55 -14.74
C THR A 668 21.42 8.23 -14.36
N LEU A 669 21.87 8.08 -13.10
CA LEU A 669 23.16 8.66 -12.67
C LEU A 669 24.32 8.14 -13.48
N ARG A 670 24.33 6.85 -13.86
CA ARG A 670 25.40 6.28 -14.69
C ARG A 670 25.54 6.97 -16.04
N ASN A 671 24.45 7.43 -16.62
CA ASN A 671 24.44 8.12 -17.91
C ASN A 671 24.83 9.61 -17.79
N ILE A 672 24.50 10.29 -16.69
CA ILE A 672 24.70 11.74 -16.53
C ILE A 672 25.94 12.11 -15.75
N THR A 673 26.69 11.13 -15.20
CA THR A 673 27.92 11.38 -14.44
C THR A 673 29.16 10.94 -15.21
N LYS A 674 30.28 11.56 -14.88
CA LYS A 674 31.59 11.15 -15.40
C LYS A 674 32.03 9.81 -14.83
N LYS A 675 32.87 9.08 -15.57
CA LYS A 675 33.34 7.73 -15.18
C LYS A 675 34.07 7.72 -13.82
N GLU A 676 34.78 8.79 -13.47
CA GLU A 676 35.56 8.93 -12.23
C GLU A 676 34.66 8.92 -10.96
N ALA A 677 33.38 9.29 -11.08
CA ALA A 677 32.43 9.24 -9.96
C ALA A 677 31.96 7.83 -9.65
N TRP A 678 32.08 6.90 -10.61
CA TRP A 678 31.45 5.60 -10.53
C TRP A 678 32.33 4.56 -9.84
N ASN A 679 31.74 3.84 -8.85
CA ASN A 679 32.41 2.79 -8.10
C ASN A 679 31.51 1.59 -7.86
N ASP A 680 31.60 0.59 -8.73
CA ASP A 680 30.79 -0.63 -8.65
C ASP A 680 30.98 -1.42 -7.35
N LYS A 681 32.17 -1.34 -6.71
CA LYS A 681 32.45 -2.07 -5.46
C LYS A 681 31.56 -1.57 -4.32
N TRP A 682 31.48 -0.24 -4.13
CA TRP A 682 30.66 0.36 -3.09
C TRP A 682 29.17 0.14 -3.35
N LEU A 683 28.74 0.25 -4.61
CA LEU A 683 27.34 0.00 -5.01
C LEU A 683 26.94 -1.48 -4.81
N LYS A 684 27.88 -2.41 -5.02
CA LYS A 684 27.66 -3.83 -4.70
C LYS A 684 27.51 -4.05 -3.20
N ILE A 685 28.35 -3.40 -2.38
CA ILE A 685 28.23 -3.46 -0.91
C ILE A 685 26.87 -2.91 -0.47
N ALA A 686 26.44 -1.75 -0.99
CA ALA A 686 25.14 -1.17 -0.70
C ALA A 686 23.98 -2.14 -1.06
N CYS A 687 24.04 -2.75 -2.25
CA CYS A 687 23.04 -3.73 -2.68
C CYS A 687 22.93 -4.91 -1.70
N TRP A 688 24.06 -5.51 -1.30
CA TRP A 688 24.07 -6.61 -0.34
C TRP A 688 23.60 -6.18 1.04
N SER A 689 24.06 -5.01 1.54
CA SER A 689 23.62 -4.48 2.84
C SER A 689 22.10 -4.28 2.89
N LEU A 690 21.52 -3.69 1.83
CA LEU A 690 20.08 -3.49 1.76
C LEU A 690 19.31 -4.82 1.70
N ASN A 691 19.79 -5.80 0.91
CA ASN A 691 19.10 -7.10 0.82
C ASN A 691 19.23 -7.91 2.12
N ILE A 692 20.42 -7.95 2.74
CA ILE A 692 20.64 -8.68 4.00
C ILE A 692 19.84 -8.02 5.13
N GLY A 693 19.87 -6.68 5.22
CA GLY A 693 19.10 -5.94 6.22
C GLY A 693 17.60 -6.18 6.06
N LEU A 694 17.07 -6.04 4.85
CA LEU A 694 15.66 -6.28 4.57
C LEU A 694 15.25 -7.74 4.85
N PHE A 695 16.08 -8.71 4.48
CA PHE A 695 15.86 -10.11 4.81
C PHE A 695 15.77 -10.32 6.32
N GLY A 696 16.70 -9.74 7.09
CA GLY A 696 16.70 -9.83 8.55
C GLY A 696 15.46 -9.18 9.18
N MET A 697 15.05 -7.97 8.72
CA MET A 697 13.81 -7.33 9.17
C MET A 697 12.60 -8.23 8.94
N VAL A 698 12.45 -8.79 7.76
CA VAL A 698 11.29 -9.59 7.38
C VAL A 698 11.31 -10.95 8.08
N PHE A 699 12.38 -11.74 7.91
CA PHE A 699 12.38 -13.16 8.28
C PHE A 699 12.87 -13.44 9.70
N ILE A 700 13.65 -12.55 10.32
CA ILE A 700 14.17 -12.74 11.68
C ILE A 700 13.32 -11.98 12.72
N ASN A 701 12.61 -10.93 12.29
CA ASN A 701 11.82 -10.08 13.18
C ASN A 701 10.33 -10.11 12.88
N LEU A 702 9.88 -9.45 11.80
CA LEU A 702 8.44 -9.23 11.56
C LEU A 702 7.65 -10.53 11.42
N LEU A 703 8.17 -11.48 10.67
CA LEU A 703 7.50 -12.76 10.44
C LEU A 703 7.37 -13.59 11.72
N PRO A 704 8.43 -13.81 12.53
CA PRO A 704 8.32 -14.51 13.81
C PRO A 704 7.35 -13.86 14.80
N VAL A 705 7.37 -12.52 14.95
CA VAL A 705 6.43 -11.81 15.81
C VAL A 705 5.00 -11.97 15.28
N GLY A 706 4.79 -11.87 13.96
CA GLY A 706 3.48 -12.09 13.34
C GLY A 706 2.94 -13.51 13.57
N PHE A 707 3.77 -14.53 13.51
CA PHE A 707 3.33 -15.90 13.84
C PHE A 707 2.99 -16.08 15.33
N LEU A 708 3.68 -15.39 16.23
CA LEU A 708 3.32 -15.38 17.65
C LEU A 708 1.97 -14.69 17.88
N GLN A 709 1.70 -13.58 17.16
CA GLN A 709 0.39 -12.92 17.19
C GLN A 709 -0.72 -13.80 16.62
N LEU A 710 -0.47 -14.44 15.47
CA LEU A 710 -1.42 -15.36 14.84
C LEU A 710 -1.81 -16.49 15.80
N LYS A 711 -0.80 -17.09 16.45
CA LYS A 711 -1.02 -18.12 17.48
C LYS A 711 -1.86 -17.59 18.64
N LYS A 712 -1.51 -16.41 19.17
CA LYS A 712 -2.23 -15.79 20.29
C LYS A 712 -3.66 -15.45 19.94
N ALA A 713 -3.90 -14.92 18.73
CA ALA A 713 -5.24 -14.62 18.22
C ALA A 713 -6.12 -15.88 18.11
N PHE A 714 -5.52 -17.00 17.69
CA PHE A 714 -6.21 -18.29 17.59
C PHE A 714 -6.54 -18.90 18.94
N GLU A 715 -5.63 -18.80 19.94
CA GLU A 715 -5.79 -19.44 21.24
C GLU A 715 -6.69 -18.64 22.19
N ASP A 716 -6.59 -17.30 22.21
CA ASP A 716 -7.18 -16.46 23.24
C ASP A 716 -8.14 -15.36 22.69
N GLY A 717 -8.44 -15.41 21.40
CA GLY A 717 -9.22 -14.38 20.71
C GLY A 717 -8.36 -13.27 20.08
N TYR A 718 -8.84 -12.68 18.99
CA TYR A 718 -8.08 -11.72 18.20
C TYR A 718 -7.58 -10.51 19.03
N TRP A 719 -8.44 -9.96 19.89
CA TRP A 719 -8.11 -8.79 20.73
C TRP A 719 -6.84 -8.99 21.56
N SER A 720 -6.58 -10.22 22.04
CA SER A 720 -5.46 -10.55 22.93
C SER A 720 -4.08 -10.43 22.24
N SER A 721 -4.04 -10.63 20.92
CA SER A 721 -2.83 -10.49 20.11
C SER A 721 -2.46 -9.04 19.82
N ARG A 722 -3.40 -8.10 20.09
CA ARG A 722 -3.25 -6.66 19.89
C ARG A 722 -3.17 -5.88 21.20
N ALA A 723 -3.29 -6.58 22.33
CA ALA A 723 -3.19 -5.97 23.65
C ALA A 723 -1.72 -5.60 23.98
N PRO A 724 -1.48 -4.52 24.75
CA PRO A 724 -0.12 -4.14 25.18
C PRO A 724 0.64 -5.27 25.88
N GLU A 725 -0.05 -6.12 26.62
CA GLU A 725 0.53 -7.27 27.34
C GLU A 725 1.15 -8.30 26.37
N PHE A 726 0.68 -8.40 25.13
CA PHE A 726 1.32 -9.25 24.13
C PHE A 726 2.70 -8.70 23.75
N LEU A 727 2.77 -7.41 23.46
CA LEU A 727 4.05 -6.76 23.09
C LEU A 727 5.07 -6.79 24.23
N GLN A 728 4.63 -6.77 25.49
CA GLN A 728 5.48 -6.80 26.69
C GLN A 728 6.03 -8.18 27.02
N GLN A 729 5.64 -9.25 26.32
CA GLN A 729 6.21 -10.59 26.56
C GLN A 729 7.70 -10.64 26.24
N ASP A 730 8.50 -11.27 27.10
CA ASP A 730 9.96 -11.36 26.97
C ASP A 730 10.42 -11.88 25.60
N VAL A 731 9.73 -12.90 25.05
CA VAL A 731 10.05 -13.44 23.73
C VAL A 731 9.80 -12.44 22.62
N VAL A 732 8.72 -11.66 22.70
CA VAL A 732 8.37 -10.63 21.72
C VAL A 732 9.37 -9.48 21.83
N GLN A 733 9.65 -8.99 23.04
CA GLN A 733 10.64 -7.94 23.29
C GLN A 733 12.05 -8.34 22.81
N THR A 734 12.43 -9.60 23.01
CA THR A 734 13.70 -10.13 22.51
C THR A 734 13.77 -10.05 20.98
N LEU A 735 12.73 -10.53 20.28
CA LEU A 735 12.66 -10.47 18.82
C LEU A 735 12.69 -9.02 18.32
N LEU A 736 11.92 -8.12 18.94
CA LEU A 736 11.88 -6.70 18.58
C LEU A 736 13.25 -6.03 18.78
N THR A 737 13.97 -6.35 19.85
CA THR A 737 15.32 -5.84 20.12
C THR A 737 16.33 -6.34 19.08
N TRP A 738 16.25 -7.61 18.67
CA TRP A 738 17.13 -8.17 17.63
C TRP A 738 17.01 -7.48 16.28
N ARG A 739 15.92 -6.75 16.02
CA ARG A 739 15.72 -5.95 14.81
C ARG A 739 16.82 -4.89 14.61
N ALA A 740 17.43 -4.40 15.69
CA ALA A 740 18.51 -3.41 15.60
C ALA A 740 19.69 -3.85 14.70
N VAL A 741 19.97 -5.17 14.64
CA VAL A 741 21.07 -5.70 13.81
C VAL A 741 20.78 -5.56 12.31
N PRO A 742 19.69 -6.12 11.75
CA PRO A 742 19.37 -5.95 10.33
C PRO A 742 19.11 -4.50 9.95
N ASP A 743 18.49 -3.70 10.81
CA ASP A 743 18.23 -2.27 10.55
C ASP A 743 19.54 -1.49 10.42
N THR A 744 20.55 -1.78 11.26
CA THR A 744 21.88 -1.16 11.16
C THR A 744 22.59 -1.54 9.85
N ILE A 745 22.52 -2.82 9.45
CA ILE A 745 23.09 -3.29 8.18
C ILE A 745 22.39 -2.60 7.01
N PHE A 746 21.08 -2.46 7.06
CA PHE A 746 20.27 -1.78 6.06
C PHE A 746 20.65 -0.30 5.94
N LEU A 747 20.73 0.40 7.08
CA LEU A 747 21.11 1.81 7.15
C LEU A 747 22.52 2.05 6.57
N ALA A 748 23.48 1.15 6.82
CA ALA A 748 24.81 1.25 6.22
C ALA A 748 24.73 1.24 4.68
N GLY A 749 23.87 0.42 4.09
CA GLY A 749 23.61 0.42 2.65
C GLY A 749 23.07 1.75 2.13
N ILE A 750 22.12 2.36 2.87
CA ILE A 750 21.56 3.68 2.54
C ILE A 750 22.64 4.76 2.60
N VAL A 751 23.43 4.80 3.67
CA VAL A 751 24.53 5.79 3.82
C VAL A 751 25.50 5.73 2.64
N ILE A 752 25.85 4.53 2.18
CA ILE A 752 26.69 4.37 0.98
C ILE A 752 26.02 4.99 -0.24
N LEU A 753 24.72 4.76 -0.46
CA LEU A 753 23.99 5.35 -1.59
C LEU A 753 23.89 6.87 -1.50
N VAL A 754 23.68 7.43 -0.30
CA VAL A 754 23.64 8.89 -0.07
C VAL A 754 24.99 9.51 -0.40
N VAL A 755 26.08 8.99 0.16
CA VAL A 755 27.45 9.48 -0.09
C VAL A 755 27.79 9.37 -1.57
N PHE A 756 27.47 8.25 -2.21
CA PHE A 756 27.64 8.05 -3.63
C PHE A 756 26.89 9.11 -4.45
N SER A 757 25.63 9.37 -4.12
CA SER A 757 24.78 10.32 -4.88
C SER A 757 25.25 11.76 -4.73
N ILE A 758 25.62 12.17 -3.51
CA ILE A 758 26.21 13.49 -3.27
C ILE A 758 27.49 13.64 -4.11
N ARG A 759 28.38 12.64 -4.07
CA ARG A 759 29.58 12.65 -4.88
C ARG A 759 29.28 12.73 -6.39
N ALA A 760 28.27 11.99 -6.86
CA ALA A 760 27.86 11.99 -8.25
C ALA A 760 27.43 13.38 -8.75
N LEU A 761 26.77 14.20 -7.89
CA LEU A 761 26.36 15.57 -8.22
C LEU A 761 27.56 16.49 -8.56
N PHE A 762 28.69 16.31 -7.88
CA PHE A 762 29.90 17.10 -8.16
C PHE A 762 30.59 16.67 -9.45
N HIS A 763 30.18 15.53 -10.05
CA HIS A 763 30.80 14.97 -11.27
C HIS A 763 29.80 14.87 -12.43
N LEU A 764 28.75 15.71 -12.45
CA LEU A 764 27.81 15.72 -13.55
C LEU A 764 28.49 16.12 -14.87
N ARG A 765 28.07 15.47 -15.94
CA ARG A 765 28.48 15.81 -17.30
C ARG A 765 27.77 17.11 -17.73
N LYS A 766 28.40 17.88 -18.60
CA LYS A 766 27.75 19.04 -19.21
C LYS A 766 26.79 18.60 -20.32
N PRO A 767 25.67 19.29 -20.53
CA PRO A 767 24.80 19.06 -21.68
C PRO A 767 25.62 19.23 -22.97
N THR A 768 25.45 18.32 -23.94
CA THR A 768 26.14 18.34 -25.23
C THR A 768 25.24 18.81 -26.38
N HIS A 769 23.92 18.78 -26.15
CA HIS A 769 22.89 19.17 -27.14
C HIS A 769 22.04 20.31 -26.60
N ARG A 770 21.71 21.25 -27.52
CA ARG A 770 20.82 22.38 -27.21
C ARG A 770 19.34 21.98 -27.33
N GLU A 771 18.49 22.75 -26.65
CA GLU A 771 17.03 22.59 -26.79
C GLU A 771 16.61 22.74 -28.25
N GLY A 772 15.83 21.79 -28.76
CA GLY A 772 15.33 21.74 -30.13
C GLY A 772 16.25 21.02 -31.14
N GLU A 773 17.51 20.74 -30.80
CA GLU A 773 18.42 19.93 -31.64
C GLU A 773 17.97 18.46 -31.67
N ALA A 774 18.20 17.81 -32.81
CA ALA A 774 17.94 16.38 -32.95
C ALA A 774 19.03 15.58 -32.21
N LEU A 775 18.61 14.64 -31.39
CA LEU A 775 19.50 13.65 -30.81
C LEU A 775 19.64 12.47 -31.79
N PRO A 776 20.83 11.85 -31.86
CA PRO A 776 20.97 10.59 -32.56
C PRO A 776 20.09 9.56 -31.87
N VAL A 777 18.96 9.25 -32.49
CA VAL A 777 18.06 8.21 -31.98
C VAL A 777 18.71 6.88 -32.33
N LYS A 778 19.05 6.06 -31.33
CA LYS A 778 19.18 4.64 -31.59
C LYS A 778 17.86 4.18 -32.21
N ASP A 779 17.92 3.65 -33.43
CA ASP A 779 16.71 3.16 -34.08
C ASP A 779 16.11 2.03 -33.22
N ILE A 780 15.28 2.43 -32.23
CA ILE A 780 14.36 1.54 -31.54
C ILE A 780 13.28 1.08 -32.53
N ALA A 781 13.31 1.64 -33.77
CA ALA A 781 12.31 1.48 -34.80
C ALA A 781 12.65 0.39 -35.84
N SER A 782 13.93 0.02 -36.02
CA SER A 782 14.32 -1.02 -36.98
C SER A 782 14.31 -2.39 -36.31
N ASP A 783 13.18 -3.05 -36.38
CA ASP A 783 13.09 -4.51 -36.28
C ASP A 783 13.26 -5.08 -37.70
N GLU A 784 14.46 -5.41 -38.14
CA GLU A 784 14.68 -6.44 -39.12
C GLU A 784 15.10 -7.74 -38.44
#